data_28727157a6c499b0867c3b758b83e8ba
#
_entry.id   28727157a6c499b0867c3b758b83e8ba
#
_cell.length_a   1.000
_cell.length_b   1.000
_cell.length_c   1.000
_cell.angle_alpha   90.00
_cell.angle_beta   90.00
_cell.angle_gamma   90.00
#
_symmetry.space_group_name_H-M   'P 1'
#
loop_
_entity.id
_entity.type
_entity.pdbx_description
1 polymer ?
#
loop_
_entity_poly.entity_id
_entity_poly.type
_entity_poly.pdbx_seq_one_letter_code
_entity_poly.pdbx_strand_id
1 'polypeptide(L)'
;MNRDRKLKLALAATLAIALPLAACSVKTSAEGGVSAQSIIAADGANWLSYGRTYDEQRFSPLNQITPANVGNLGLAWFADMDTARGQEATPLVIDGKIYFTTAWSKAKAYDAVSGKLLWEYDPEVPGETAVKACCDVVNRGMAAWGDKLYLGTLDGRLVALDRATGKEVWSTVTVDQTKPYTITGAPRAINGLIIIGNGGAEMGVRGYVTAYDAQTGKQVWRFYTVPDKPGNNDEEYLKKAEATWKGEWWKLGGGGTVWDAMAYDPELDLLYIGVGNGSPWNQAYRSPGGGDNLYLSSIVAIHAKTGEYAWHFQQTPGETWDFTATQHIILADLEIDGKPRKVLMQAPKNGFFYVIDRTNGQFISGNAFVPVNWAKGLDPVTGRPIELPEARYDQTGKPFIGSPGAGGAHSWHPMAYDPTNRLVYIPAQLAAYPYFPVKDWKPQAVGFNTGVDGAAGAMPAIREAREAARAATTGAIVAWDPVEKKERWRINFPGPWNGGMLATAGGLLFQGNAKGLFAAYSSRDGKELWSFPAQTGVVAAPITFAAGGEQYVAVLAGWGGIWPLATGVLADKSGPVRNISRLLVFKIGGKAKLPDAPPFEKRLLNPPPMAGTPETIALGNTLYGQYCNVCHGDAAIGALLPDLRHSGVTADADTWQSVVHDGILKDNGMIAWSKYMTKDQIEAIRHYVIKRAHEDKALEDKGG
;
A
#
# COMPACT_ATOMS: atom_id res chain seq x y z
N MET A 1 -7.79 -57.13 86.00
CA MET A 1 -8.45 -55.83 86.11
C MET A 1 -8.42 -55.13 84.75
N ASN A 2 -9.54 -55.20 84.06
CA ASN A 2 -10.23 -54.12 83.29
C ASN A 2 -9.38 -53.26 82.36
N ARG A 3 -9.70 -52.98 81.07
CA ARG A 3 -11.01 -52.90 80.40
C ARG A 3 -10.77 -52.78 78.89
N ASP A 4 -11.67 -53.45 78.20
CA ASP A 4 -11.90 -53.27 76.71
C ASP A 4 -11.99 -51.80 76.23
N ARG A 5 -11.49 -51.57 75.01
CA ARG A 5 -12.14 -50.66 74.13
C ARG A 5 -11.99 -51.09 72.65
N LYS A 6 -13.11 -51.47 72.09
CA LYS A 6 -13.29 -51.81 70.68
C LYS A 6 -13.08 -50.55 69.79
N LEU A 7 -12.27 -50.63 68.80
CA LEU A 7 -12.16 -49.61 67.76
C LEU A 7 -13.00 -50.07 66.57
N LYS A 8 -14.04 -49.32 66.23
CA LYS A 8 -14.88 -49.52 65.06
C LYS A 8 -14.16 -48.92 63.87
N LEU A 9 -13.86 -49.72 62.84
CA LEU A 9 -13.45 -49.25 61.48
C LEU A 9 -14.69 -48.67 60.79
N ALA A 10 -14.68 -47.40 60.48
CA ALA A 10 -15.61 -46.75 59.55
C ALA A 10 -15.00 -46.71 58.16
N LEU A 11 -15.56 -47.47 57.21
CA LEU A 11 -15.27 -47.36 55.79
C LEU A 11 -15.85 -46.03 55.27
N ALA A 12 -15.02 -45.10 54.91
CA ALA A 12 -15.42 -43.91 54.14
C ALA A 12 -15.37 -44.23 52.65
N ALA A 13 -16.51 -44.39 52.02
CA ALA A 13 -16.64 -44.47 50.58
C ALA A 13 -16.47 -43.05 49.99
N THR A 14 -15.36 -42.81 49.33
CA THR A 14 -15.13 -41.60 48.55
C THR A 14 -15.87 -41.68 47.20
N LEU A 15 -17.00 -40.99 47.11
CA LEU A 15 -17.71 -40.76 45.86
C LEU A 15 -16.91 -39.74 45.04
N ALA A 16 -16.21 -40.18 44.00
CA ALA A 16 -15.61 -39.31 43.01
C ALA A 16 -16.72 -38.74 42.11
N ILE A 17 -17.14 -37.51 42.38
CA ILE A 17 -18.01 -36.73 41.49
C ILE A 17 -17.12 -36.27 40.34
N ALA A 18 -17.20 -36.96 39.20
CA ALA A 18 -16.68 -36.46 37.92
C ALA A 18 -17.59 -35.31 37.47
N LEU A 19 -17.18 -34.09 37.76
CA LEU A 19 -17.73 -32.91 37.09
C LEU A 19 -17.28 -32.96 35.59
N PRO A 20 -18.23 -32.95 34.62
CA PRO A 20 -17.87 -32.70 33.27
C PRO A 20 -17.30 -31.27 33.18
N LEU A 21 -16.02 -31.15 32.82
CA LEU A 21 -15.50 -29.90 32.28
C LEU A 21 -16.30 -29.63 30.99
N ALA A 22 -17.42 -28.93 31.13
CA ALA A 22 -18.02 -28.25 30.01
C ALA A 22 -16.97 -27.23 29.54
N ALA A 23 -16.27 -27.57 28.48
CA ALA A 23 -15.56 -26.59 27.70
C ALA A 23 -16.64 -25.57 27.29
N CYS A 24 -16.74 -24.47 28.01
CA CYS A 24 -17.38 -23.27 27.51
C CYS A 24 -16.58 -22.85 26.27
N SER A 25 -17.00 -23.36 25.11
CA SER A 25 -16.76 -22.65 23.89
C SER A 25 -17.44 -21.30 24.08
N VAL A 26 -16.67 -20.29 24.44
CA VAL A 26 -17.09 -18.89 24.32
C VAL A 26 -17.43 -18.74 22.86
N LYS A 27 -18.70 -18.83 22.51
CA LYS A 27 -19.19 -18.32 21.23
C LYS A 27 -18.98 -16.82 21.31
N THR A 28 -17.82 -16.35 20.87
CA THR A 28 -17.62 -14.96 20.50
C THR A 28 -18.29 -14.74 19.13
N SER A 29 -19.60 -15.02 19.06
CA SER A 29 -20.40 -14.55 17.96
C SER A 29 -20.47 -13.05 18.09
N ALA A 30 -20.18 -12.33 17.01
CA ALA A 30 -20.46 -10.92 16.89
C ALA A 30 -22.00 -10.67 16.82
N GLU A 31 -22.78 -11.39 17.61
CA GLU A 31 -24.24 -11.18 17.73
C GLU A 31 -24.58 -9.74 18.17
N GLY A 32 -23.57 -8.98 18.64
CA GLY A 32 -23.64 -7.54 18.91
C GLY A 32 -22.92 -6.65 17.89
N GLY A 33 -22.42 -7.20 16.77
CA GLY A 33 -21.60 -6.46 15.80
C GLY A 33 -20.10 -6.35 16.15
N VAL A 34 -19.31 -5.78 15.25
CA VAL A 34 -17.87 -5.57 15.46
C VAL A 34 -17.64 -4.44 16.46
N SER A 35 -16.80 -4.68 17.47
CA SER A 35 -16.48 -3.73 18.55
C SER A 35 -14.97 -3.70 18.82
N ALA A 36 -14.51 -2.72 19.60
CA ALA A 36 -13.11 -2.66 20.03
C ALA A 36 -12.70 -3.95 20.77
N GLN A 37 -13.58 -4.47 21.63
CA GLN A 37 -13.34 -5.70 22.39
C GLN A 37 -13.17 -6.90 21.46
N SER A 38 -14.00 -7.04 20.42
CA SER A 38 -13.88 -8.14 19.46
C SER A 38 -12.61 -8.04 18.61
N ILE A 39 -12.19 -6.83 18.24
CA ILE A 39 -10.93 -6.60 17.51
C ILE A 39 -9.72 -6.94 18.40
N ILE A 40 -9.73 -6.53 19.67
CA ILE A 40 -8.66 -6.81 20.64
C ILE A 40 -8.60 -8.31 20.98
N ALA A 41 -9.75 -8.94 21.22
CA ALA A 41 -9.83 -10.37 21.54
C ALA A 41 -9.34 -11.25 20.39
N ALA A 42 -9.56 -10.83 19.17
CA ALA A 42 -9.00 -11.38 17.93
C ALA A 42 -9.00 -12.91 17.90
N ASP A 43 -10.19 -13.50 17.99
CA ASP A 43 -10.33 -14.95 17.84
C ASP A 43 -9.78 -15.42 16.49
N GLY A 44 -9.34 -16.65 16.37
CA GLY A 44 -8.81 -17.16 15.11
C GLY A 44 -9.88 -17.33 14.02
N ALA A 45 -11.19 -17.27 14.36
CA ALA A 45 -12.26 -17.47 13.39
C ALA A 45 -12.45 -16.29 12.44
N ASN A 46 -12.14 -15.08 12.90
CA ASN A 46 -12.41 -13.84 12.20
C ASN A 46 -11.13 -13.09 11.85
N TRP A 47 -11.26 -12.15 10.89
CA TRP A 47 -10.27 -11.13 10.54
C TRP A 47 -10.98 -9.77 10.51
N LEU A 48 -11.04 -9.07 11.64
CA LEU A 48 -11.98 -7.97 11.89
C LEU A 48 -11.44 -6.59 11.55
N SER A 49 -10.11 -6.44 11.36
CA SER A 49 -9.44 -5.18 11.06
C SER A 49 -8.36 -5.40 10.00
N TYR A 50 -7.85 -4.35 9.40
CA TYR A 50 -6.83 -4.40 8.33
C TYR A 50 -5.62 -5.26 8.71
N GLY A 51 -5.04 -5.03 9.89
CA GLY A 51 -3.92 -5.82 10.42
C GLY A 51 -4.34 -6.99 11.31
N ARG A 52 -5.59 -7.38 11.33
CA ARG A 52 -6.29 -8.33 12.19
C ARG A 52 -6.66 -7.72 13.56
N THR A 53 -5.74 -7.05 14.22
CA THR A 53 -5.83 -6.39 15.51
C THR A 53 -5.35 -4.93 15.38
N TYR A 54 -5.56 -4.12 16.41
CA TYR A 54 -5.15 -2.71 16.39
C TYR A 54 -3.64 -2.49 16.37
N ASP A 55 -2.86 -3.47 16.81
CA ASP A 55 -1.39 -3.46 16.78
C ASP A 55 -0.80 -3.75 15.39
N GLU A 56 -1.66 -4.08 14.41
CA GLU A 56 -1.30 -4.28 13.01
C GLU A 56 -0.23 -5.37 12.79
N GLN A 57 -0.11 -6.37 13.66
CA GLN A 57 0.93 -7.40 13.57
C GLN A 57 0.75 -8.38 12.41
N ARG A 58 -0.46 -8.51 11.86
CA ARG A 58 -0.79 -9.48 10.81
C ARG A 58 -0.35 -10.90 11.15
N PHE A 59 -0.48 -11.23 12.42
CA PHE A 59 -0.20 -12.54 13.00
C PHE A 59 -1.50 -13.23 13.38
N SER A 60 -1.70 -14.48 12.97
CA SER A 60 -2.85 -15.29 13.32
C SER A 60 -2.50 -16.35 14.36
N PRO A 61 -3.33 -16.56 15.40
CA PRO A 61 -3.12 -17.64 16.36
C PRO A 61 -3.46 -19.03 15.80
N LEU A 62 -4.02 -19.13 14.60
CA LEU A 62 -4.36 -20.40 13.97
C LEU A 62 -3.11 -21.21 13.64
N ASN A 63 -3.19 -22.52 13.92
CA ASN A 63 -2.07 -23.46 13.79
C ASN A 63 -2.48 -24.82 13.23
N GLN A 64 -3.64 -24.94 12.57
CA GLN A 64 -4.02 -26.19 11.88
C GLN A 64 -3.19 -26.42 10.62
N ILE A 65 -2.78 -25.33 9.92
CA ILE A 65 -1.87 -25.38 8.79
C ILE A 65 -0.45 -25.15 9.32
N THR A 66 0.43 -26.14 9.12
CA THR A 66 1.79 -26.17 9.66
C THR A 66 2.79 -26.61 8.60
N PRO A 67 4.10 -26.50 8.83
CA PRO A 67 5.12 -27.04 7.92
C PRO A 67 4.93 -28.53 7.58
N ALA A 68 4.34 -29.30 8.49
CA ALA A 68 4.13 -30.74 8.28
C ALA A 68 3.00 -31.07 7.29
N ASN A 69 2.02 -30.19 7.10
CA ASN A 69 0.85 -30.47 6.28
C ASN A 69 0.56 -29.42 5.19
N VAL A 70 1.28 -28.29 5.16
CA VAL A 70 1.06 -27.23 4.16
C VAL A 70 1.22 -27.73 2.72
N GLY A 71 2.00 -28.77 2.48
CA GLY A 71 2.10 -29.42 1.17
C GLY A 71 0.77 -29.96 0.63
N ASN A 72 -0.23 -30.16 1.50
CA ASN A 72 -1.60 -30.56 1.14
C ASN A 72 -2.57 -29.38 1.00
N LEU A 73 -2.08 -28.13 1.11
CA LEU A 73 -2.90 -26.95 0.91
C LEU A 73 -3.33 -26.86 -0.55
N GLY A 74 -4.62 -26.76 -0.79
CA GLY A 74 -5.19 -26.67 -2.12
C GLY A 74 -6.27 -25.61 -2.21
N LEU A 75 -6.61 -25.20 -3.43
CA LEU A 75 -7.68 -24.24 -3.68
C LEU A 75 -9.02 -24.84 -3.25
N ALA A 76 -9.70 -24.18 -2.31
CA ALA A 76 -11.05 -24.54 -1.89
C ALA A 76 -12.08 -24.03 -2.92
N TRP A 77 -11.96 -22.76 -3.26
CA TRP A 77 -12.75 -22.07 -4.28
C TRP A 77 -12.05 -20.78 -4.72
N PHE A 78 -12.53 -20.18 -5.80
CA PHE A 78 -12.10 -18.89 -6.28
C PHE A 78 -13.28 -18.11 -6.87
N ALA A 79 -13.13 -16.80 -7.00
CA ALA A 79 -14.07 -15.94 -7.71
C ALA A 79 -13.30 -14.97 -8.61
N ASP A 80 -13.65 -14.91 -9.88
CA ASP A 80 -13.13 -13.91 -10.83
C ASP A 80 -13.80 -12.56 -10.59
N MET A 81 -13.01 -11.48 -10.72
CA MET A 81 -13.50 -10.12 -10.59
C MET A 81 -13.72 -9.51 -11.98
N ASP A 82 -14.65 -8.56 -12.06
CA ASP A 82 -15.03 -7.82 -13.26
C ASP A 82 -14.08 -6.68 -13.63
N THR A 83 -12.82 -6.82 -13.31
CA THR A 83 -11.79 -5.78 -13.53
C THR A 83 -10.46 -6.36 -13.95
N ALA A 84 -9.76 -5.67 -14.84
CA ALA A 84 -8.36 -5.92 -15.20
C ALA A 84 -7.39 -4.98 -14.45
N ARG A 85 -7.87 -4.23 -13.45
CA ARG A 85 -7.04 -3.34 -12.62
C ARG A 85 -6.53 -4.11 -11.39
N GLY A 86 -5.49 -3.58 -10.74
CA GLY A 86 -4.85 -4.25 -9.61
C GLY A 86 -5.73 -4.48 -8.40
N GLN A 87 -5.42 -5.54 -7.65
CA GLN A 87 -6.07 -5.90 -6.40
C GLN A 87 -5.10 -5.66 -5.25
N GLU A 88 -5.41 -4.66 -4.39
CA GLU A 88 -4.55 -4.27 -3.25
C GLU A 88 -5.21 -4.49 -1.88
N ALA A 89 -6.51 -4.85 -1.87
CA ALA A 89 -7.26 -4.90 -0.62
C ALA A 89 -6.87 -6.06 0.29
N THR A 90 -6.85 -5.79 1.59
CA THR A 90 -6.92 -6.83 2.63
C THR A 90 -8.38 -7.18 2.87
N PRO A 91 -8.81 -8.43 2.67
CA PRO A 91 -10.18 -8.84 3.01
C PRO A 91 -10.43 -8.82 4.52
N LEU A 92 -11.70 -8.61 4.91
CA LEU A 92 -12.19 -8.88 6.26
C LEU A 92 -12.99 -10.19 6.26
N VAL A 93 -12.92 -10.94 7.36
CA VAL A 93 -13.81 -12.08 7.60
C VAL A 93 -14.57 -11.86 8.89
N ILE A 94 -15.90 -11.89 8.82
CA ILE A 94 -16.80 -11.63 9.92
C ILE A 94 -17.94 -12.65 9.84
N ASP A 95 -18.09 -13.49 10.86
CA ASP A 95 -19.17 -14.47 10.97
C ASP A 95 -19.32 -15.36 9.72
N GLY A 96 -18.19 -15.88 9.20
CA GLY A 96 -18.17 -16.79 8.05
C GLY A 96 -18.46 -16.13 6.71
N LYS A 97 -18.38 -14.81 6.62
CA LYS A 97 -18.50 -14.05 5.37
C LYS A 97 -17.22 -13.27 5.12
N ILE A 98 -16.74 -13.25 3.88
CA ILE A 98 -15.57 -12.50 3.44
C ILE A 98 -16.00 -11.24 2.71
N TYR A 99 -15.42 -10.10 3.09
CA TYR A 99 -15.72 -8.77 2.56
C TYR A 99 -14.44 -8.13 2.07
N PHE A 100 -14.49 -7.50 0.90
CA PHE A 100 -13.32 -6.81 0.33
C PHE A 100 -13.73 -5.74 -0.66
N THR A 101 -12.80 -4.86 -0.97
CA THR A 101 -12.93 -3.88 -2.05
C THR A 101 -12.13 -4.31 -3.27
N THR A 102 -12.50 -3.80 -4.43
CA THR A 102 -11.77 -3.96 -5.70
C THR A 102 -11.45 -2.58 -6.28
N ALA A 103 -10.84 -2.55 -7.46
CA ALA A 103 -10.63 -1.32 -8.22
C ALA A 103 -11.93 -0.51 -8.36
N TRP A 104 -11.80 0.81 -8.49
CA TRP A 104 -12.91 1.77 -8.51
C TRP A 104 -13.71 1.81 -7.20
N SER A 105 -13.13 1.33 -6.11
CA SER A 105 -13.75 1.27 -4.78
C SER A 105 -15.05 0.47 -4.72
N LYS A 106 -15.26 -0.49 -5.63
CA LYS A 106 -16.38 -1.42 -5.54
C LYS A 106 -16.19 -2.35 -4.35
N ALA A 107 -17.27 -2.79 -3.72
CA ALA A 107 -17.24 -3.71 -2.60
C ALA A 107 -18.03 -4.98 -2.88
N LYS A 108 -17.56 -6.12 -2.35
CA LYS A 108 -18.20 -7.42 -2.55
C LYS A 108 -18.21 -8.21 -1.24
N ALA A 109 -19.23 -9.05 -1.09
CA ALA A 109 -19.32 -10.01 0.00
C ALA A 109 -19.58 -11.41 -0.55
N TYR A 110 -18.88 -12.38 0.02
CA TYR A 110 -19.03 -13.80 -0.30
C TYR A 110 -19.22 -14.62 0.97
N ASP A 111 -19.90 -15.74 0.87
CA ASP A 111 -19.85 -16.78 1.89
C ASP A 111 -18.43 -17.38 1.88
N ALA A 112 -17.76 -17.36 3.02
CA ALA A 112 -16.34 -17.66 3.13
C ALA A 112 -16.00 -19.15 2.88
N VAL A 113 -16.99 -20.05 3.04
CA VAL A 113 -16.82 -21.50 2.87
C VAL A 113 -17.20 -21.94 1.48
N SER A 114 -18.38 -21.52 1.00
CA SER A 114 -18.92 -21.97 -0.29
C SER A 114 -18.48 -21.14 -1.49
N GLY A 115 -17.97 -19.93 -1.26
CA GLY A 115 -17.63 -18.99 -2.34
C GLY A 115 -18.87 -18.39 -3.03
N LYS A 116 -20.07 -18.51 -2.44
CA LYS A 116 -21.28 -17.90 -3.01
C LYS A 116 -21.24 -16.39 -2.83
N LEU A 117 -21.43 -15.64 -3.92
CA LEU A 117 -21.63 -14.19 -3.87
C LEU A 117 -22.91 -13.87 -3.08
N LEU A 118 -22.81 -12.97 -2.13
CA LEU A 118 -23.92 -12.52 -1.29
C LEU A 118 -24.48 -11.19 -1.75
N TRP A 119 -23.60 -10.21 -2.01
CA TRP A 119 -23.96 -8.90 -2.54
C TRP A 119 -22.73 -8.19 -3.15
N GLU A 120 -23.01 -7.20 -3.97
CA GLU A 120 -22.04 -6.27 -4.56
C GLU A 120 -22.55 -4.84 -4.40
N TYR A 121 -21.60 -3.90 -4.27
CA TYR A 121 -21.84 -2.47 -4.20
C TYR A 121 -20.87 -1.76 -5.16
N ASP A 122 -21.42 -0.88 -6.02
CA ASP A 122 -20.66 0.02 -6.88
C ASP A 122 -20.93 1.47 -6.45
N PRO A 123 -19.91 2.23 -5.99
CA PRO A 123 -20.06 3.61 -5.62
C PRO A 123 -20.19 4.56 -6.82
N GLU A 124 -20.18 4.06 -8.05
CA GLU A 124 -20.30 4.82 -9.29
C GLU A 124 -19.28 5.98 -9.37
N VAL A 125 -18.01 5.67 -9.07
CA VAL A 125 -16.93 6.67 -9.17
C VAL A 125 -16.78 7.14 -10.62
N PRO A 126 -16.84 8.46 -10.89
CA PRO A 126 -16.69 8.97 -12.24
C PRO A 126 -15.35 8.58 -12.86
N GLY A 127 -15.34 8.11 -14.12
CA GLY A 127 -14.13 7.66 -14.81
C GLY A 127 -13.03 8.73 -14.87
N GLU A 128 -13.40 10.00 -14.99
CA GLU A 128 -12.47 11.14 -14.98
C GLU A 128 -11.69 11.30 -13.65
N THR A 129 -12.12 10.66 -12.56
CA THR A 129 -11.39 10.66 -11.29
C THR A 129 -10.03 9.98 -11.42
N ALA A 130 -9.86 9.04 -12.36
CA ALA A 130 -8.62 8.29 -12.53
C ALA A 130 -7.38 9.18 -12.74
N VAL A 131 -7.51 10.33 -13.41
CA VAL A 131 -6.39 11.25 -13.65
C VAL A 131 -5.90 11.95 -12.38
N LYS A 132 -6.71 11.97 -11.31
CA LYS A 132 -6.35 12.49 -10.00
C LYS A 132 -5.64 11.44 -9.12
N ALA A 133 -5.66 10.18 -9.53
CA ALA A 133 -5.05 9.07 -8.79
C ALA A 133 -3.60 8.86 -9.25
N CYS A 134 -2.63 8.97 -8.34
CA CYS A 134 -1.21 8.77 -8.67
C CYS A 134 -0.91 7.33 -9.11
N CYS A 135 -1.65 6.37 -8.55
CA CYS A 135 -1.15 5.01 -8.39
C CYS A 135 -2.21 3.97 -8.78
N ASP A 136 -2.97 4.24 -9.84
CA ASP A 136 -4.10 3.46 -10.30
C ASP A 136 -5.39 3.68 -9.48
N VAL A 137 -6.50 3.13 -9.97
CA VAL A 137 -7.84 3.22 -9.35
C VAL A 137 -8.04 2.15 -8.27
N VAL A 138 -7.01 1.88 -7.50
CA VAL A 138 -6.96 0.82 -6.49
C VAL A 138 -7.71 1.20 -5.21
N ASN A 139 -8.04 0.18 -4.40
CA ASN A 139 -8.55 0.36 -3.05
C ASN A 139 -7.94 -0.73 -2.15
N ARG A 140 -7.48 -0.35 -0.93
CA ARG A 140 -6.74 -1.25 -0.03
C ARG A 140 -7.59 -1.92 1.03
N GLY A 141 -8.90 -1.68 1.05
CA GLY A 141 -9.80 -2.39 1.94
C GLY A 141 -10.82 -1.51 2.64
N MET A 142 -11.48 -2.09 3.61
CA MET A 142 -12.55 -1.48 4.37
C MET A 142 -12.35 -1.70 5.88
N ALA A 143 -13.11 -0.96 6.70
CA ALA A 143 -13.23 -1.19 8.13
C ALA A 143 -14.62 -1.73 8.47
N ALA A 144 -14.75 -2.35 9.65
CA ALA A 144 -16.03 -2.82 10.17
C ALA A 144 -16.25 -2.28 11.58
N TRP A 145 -17.48 -1.84 11.88
CA TRP A 145 -17.91 -1.43 13.22
C TRP A 145 -19.41 -1.64 13.38
N GLY A 146 -19.83 -2.27 14.48
CA GLY A 146 -21.22 -2.66 14.65
C GLY A 146 -21.67 -3.60 13.54
N ASP A 147 -22.75 -3.25 12.91
CA ASP A 147 -23.38 -3.96 11.79
C ASP A 147 -23.00 -3.37 10.41
N LYS A 148 -22.03 -2.46 10.35
CA LYS A 148 -21.67 -1.72 9.13
C LYS A 148 -20.26 -2.00 8.68
N LEU A 149 -20.04 -1.80 7.36
CA LEU A 149 -18.75 -1.72 6.71
C LEU A 149 -18.51 -0.30 6.21
N TYR A 150 -17.25 0.14 6.22
CA TYR A 150 -16.88 1.48 5.83
C TYR A 150 -15.75 1.43 4.82
N LEU A 151 -15.88 2.18 3.72
CA LEU A 151 -14.86 2.27 2.69
C LEU A 151 -14.67 3.72 2.24
N GLY A 152 -13.43 4.07 1.92
CA GLY A 152 -13.12 5.30 1.21
C GLY A 152 -13.27 5.08 -0.28
N THR A 153 -13.89 6.02 -1.00
CA THR A 153 -13.99 5.95 -2.46
C THR A 153 -12.94 6.83 -3.13
N LEU A 154 -12.53 6.47 -4.34
CA LEU A 154 -11.47 7.16 -5.05
C LEU A 154 -11.76 8.66 -5.25
N ASP A 155 -13.04 9.04 -5.38
CA ASP A 155 -13.50 10.42 -5.52
C ASP A 155 -13.64 11.19 -4.19
N GLY A 156 -13.16 10.60 -3.08
CA GLY A 156 -13.05 11.29 -1.80
C GLY A 156 -14.29 11.24 -0.92
N ARG A 157 -15.16 10.24 -1.07
CA ARG A 157 -16.24 9.97 -0.12
C ARG A 157 -15.85 8.90 0.89
N LEU A 158 -16.40 8.96 2.09
CA LEU A 158 -16.47 7.86 3.05
C LEU A 158 -17.89 7.31 3.03
N VAL A 159 -18.04 6.02 2.77
CA VAL A 159 -19.33 5.34 2.62
C VAL A 159 -19.50 4.29 3.71
N ALA A 160 -20.66 4.25 4.35
CA ALA A 160 -21.08 3.18 5.23
C ALA A 160 -22.10 2.26 4.55
N LEU A 161 -21.84 0.98 4.57
CA LEU A 161 -22.73 -0.06 4.04
C LEU A 161 -23.32 -0.90 5.18
N ASP A 162 -24.58 -1.28 5.07
CA ASP A 162 -25.16 -2.36 5.86
C ASP A 162 -24.44 -3.68 5.54
N ARG A 163 -23.83 -4.31 6.51
CA ARG A 163 -22.98 -5.50 6.33
C ARG A 163 -23.74 -6.69 5.78
N ALA A 164 -25.02 -6.83 6.09
CA ALA A 164 -25.82 -7.97 5.68
C ALA A 164 -26.28 -7.87 4.22
N THR A 165 -26.56 -6.66 3.75
CA THR A 165 -27.21 -6.42 2.44
C THR A 165 -26.35 -5.70 1.42
N GLY A 166 -25.24 -5.05 1.84
CA GLY A 166 -24.42 -4.20 0.98
C GLY A 166 -25.06 -2.85 0.62
N LYS A 167 -26.21 -2.51 1.18
CA LYS A 167 -26.90 -1.25 0.90
C LYS A 167 -26.18 -0.09 1.60
N GLU A 168 -26.07 1.03 0.90
CA GLU A 168 -25.56 2.28 1.47
C GLU A 168 -26.47 2.77 2.60
N VAL A 169 -25.87 3.07 3.76
CA VAL A 169 -26.54 3.63 4.93
C VAL A 169 -26.34 5.14 4.94
N TRP A 170 -25.12 5.60 4.70
CA TRP A 170 -24.77 6.99 4.52
C TRP A 170 -23.49 7.14 3.70
N SER A 171 -23.32 8.31 3.11
CA SER A 171 -22.13 8.72 2.37
C SER A 171 -21.78 10.16 2.72
N THR A 172 -20.50 10.43 3.00
CA THR A 172 -19.99 11.74 3.38
C THR A 172 -18.80 12.12 2.51
N VAL A 173 -18.83 13.29 1.88
CA VAL A 173 -17.67 13.85 1.17
C VAL A 173 -16.64 14.30 2.19
N THR A 174 -15.43 13.74 2.10
CA THR A 174 -14.35 13.97 3.07
C THR A 174 -13.30 14.97 2.59
N VAL A 175 -13.29 15.27 1.30
CA VAL A 175 -12.30 16.09 0.61
C VAL A 175 -12.96 17.26 -0.13
N ASP A 176 -12.16 18.25 -0.49
CA ASP A 176 -12.56 19.26 -1.49
C ASP A 176 -12.45 18.63 -2.90
N GLN A 177 -13.57 18.21 -3.47
CA GLN A 177 -13.62 17.52 -4.77
C GLN A 177 -13.20 18.41 -5.95
N THR A 178 -13.10 19.74 -5.75
CA THR A 178 -12.54 20.65 -6.77
C THR A 178 -11.04 20.51 -6.92
N LYS A 179 -10.37 19.92 -5.91
CA LYS A 179 -8.95 19.62 -5.88
C LYS A 179 -8.68 18.15 -6.20
N PRO A 180 -7.45 17.80 -6.58
CA PRO A 180 -7.09 16.43 -6.94
C PRO A 180 -6.81 15.53 -5.72
N TYR A 181 -7.71 15.53 -4.75
CA TYR A 181 -7.72 14.57 -3.67
C TYR A 181 -8.27 13.21 -4.14
N THR A 182 -7.70 12.14 -3.61
CA THR A 182 -8.22 10.78 -3.79
C THR A 182 -8.12 10.01 -2.48
N ILE A 183 -8.85 8.90 -2.38
CA ILE A 183 -8.72 7.96 -1.27
C ILE A 183 -8.51 6.55 -1.84
N THR A 184 -7.42 5.91 -1.44
CA THR A 184 -7.08 4.53 -1.78
C THR A 184 -6.85 3.66 -0.55
N GLY A 185 -6.59 4.28 0.62
CA GLY A 185 -6.30 3.59 1.87
C GLY A 185 -7.55 3.03 2.55
N ALA A 186 -7.37 1.96 3.32
CA ALA A 186 -8.43 1.42 4.16
C ALA A 186 -8.65 2.29 5.40
N PRO A 187 -9.89 2.64 5.76
CA PRO A 187 -10.18 3.34 7.01
C PRO A 187 -9.88 2.46 8.22
N ARG A 188 -9.77 3.08 9.41
CA ARG A 188 -9.68 2.37 10.70
C ARG A 188 -10.89 2.69 11.55
N ALA A 189 -11.47 1.65 12.17
CA ALA A 189 -12.62 1.80 13.10
C ALA A 189 -12.12 1.70 14.54
N ILE A 190 -12.25 2.79 15.30
CA ILE A 190 -11.74 2.90 16.66
C ILE A 190 -12.82 3.53 17.54
N ASN A 191 -13.33 2.76 18.52
CA ASN A 191 -14.28 3.25 19.53
C ASN A 191 -15.49 4.04 18.97
N GLY A 192 -16.06 3.58 17.85
CA GLY A 192 -17.19 4.26 17.21
C GLY A 192 -16.82 5.41 16.30
N LEU A 193 -15.53 5.63 16.05
CA LEU A 193 -15.01 6.58 15.06
C LEU A 193 -14.47 5.81 13.86
N ILE A 194 -14.71 6.36 12.68
CA ILE A 194 -14.11 5.88 11.42
C ILE A 194 -13.08 6.92 10.99
N ILE A 195 -11.82 6.49 10.95
CA ILE A 195 -10.69 7.38 10.70
C ILE A 195 -10.15 7.12 9.30
N ILE A 196 -10.00 8.18 8.52
CA ILE A 196 -9.51 8.11 7.16
C ILE A 196 -8.66 9.33 6.81
N GLY A 197 -7.61 9.10 6.04
CA GLY A 197 -6.79 10.15 5.45
C GLY A 197 -7.11 10.37 3.98
N ASN A 198 -6.15 10.90 3.24
CA ASN A 198 -6.29 11.20 1.82
C ASN A 198 -4.98 10.99 1.06
N GLY A 199 -5.07 10.84 -0.26
CA GLY A 199 -3.98 10.91 -1.22
C GLY A 199 -4.01 12.20 -2.02
N GLY A 200 -3.06 12.37 -2.97
CA GLY A 200 -2.99 13.49 -3.89
C GLY A 200 -1.80 14.43 -3.65
N ALA A 201 -0.81 14.04 -2.85
CA ALA A 201 0.38 14.87 -2.62
C ALA A 201 1.08 15.23 -3.94
N GLU A 202 1.24 14.28 -4.85
CA GLU A 202 1.85 14.51 -6.17
C GLU A 202 1.07 15.50 -7.05
N MET A 203 -0.20 15.71 -6.72
CA MET A 203 -1.11 16.61 -7.46
C MET A 203 -1.24 18.00 -6.83
N GLY A 204 -0.58 18.26 -5.68
CA GLY A 204 -0.59 19.58 -5.06
C GLY A 204 -1.70 19.79 -4.03
N VAL A 205 -1.92 18.85 -3.12
CA VAL A 205 -2.92 18.98 -2.04
C VAL A 205 -2.28 19.05 -0.65
N ARG A 206 -3.03 19.58 0.32
CA ARG A 206 -2.66 19.61 1.74
C ARG A 206 -3.14 18.36 2.46
N GLY A 207 -2.25 17.66 3.16
CA GLY A 207 -2.54 16.45 3.90
C GLY A 207 -3.29 16.67 5.20
N TYR A 208 -4.15 15.70 5.53
CA TYR A 208 -4.85 15.60 6.81
C TYR A 208 -5.38 14.18 7.05
N VAL A 209 -5.80 13.91 8.28
CA VAL A 209 -6.59 12.74 8.67
C VAL A 209 -7.83 13.22 9.40
N THR A 210 -8.95 12.53 9.23
CA THR A 210 -10.24 12.94 9.80
C THR A 210 -10.94 11.75 10.44
N ALA A 211 -11.56 11.96 11.60
CA ALA A 211 -12.47 11.00 12.23
C ALA A 211 -13.92 11.40 11.99
N TYR A 212 -14.71 10.40 11.69
CA TYR A 212 -16.16 10.51 11.49
C TYR A 212 -16.88 9.60 12.49
N ASP A 213 -18.02 10.04 12.99
CA ASP A 213 -18.91 9.21 13.80
C ASP A 213 -19.46 8.05 12.97
N ALA A 214 -19.26 6.83 13.43
CA ALA A 214 -19.61 5.62 12.70
C ALA A 214 -21.10 5.49 12.38
N GLN A 215 -21.99 6.05 13.21
CA GLN A 215 -23.44 5.93 13.01
C GLN A 215 -23.97 6.99 12.02
N THR A 216 -23.42 8.17 12.08
CA THR A 216 -24.00 9.34 11.39
C THR A 216 -23.18 9.85 10.20
N GLY A 217 -21.91 9.45 10.09
CA GLY A 217 -20.99 9.99 9.08
C GLY A 217 -20.60 11.46 9.32
N LYS A 218 -20.94 12.04 10.49
CA LYS A 218 -20.55 13.41 10.82
C LYS A 218 -19.09 13.48 11.22
N GLN A 219 -18.39 14.51 10.74
CA GLN A 219 -17.04 14.79 11.16
C GLN A 219 -16.98 15.08 12.66
N VAL A 220 -16.05 14.42 13.37
CA VAL A 220 -15.80 14.64 14.80
C VAL A 220 -14.59 15.54 14.99
N TRP A 221 -13.46 15.19 14.34
CA TRP A 221 -12.24 16.00 14.34
C TRP A 221 -11.48 15.85 13.04
N ARG A 222 -10.58 16.81 12.75
CA ARG A 222 -9.63 16.76 11.64
C ARG A 222 -8.26 17.24 12.11
N PHE A 223 -7.23 16.49 11.80
CA PHE A 223 -5.84 16.79 12.09
C PHE A 223 -5.08 17.07 10.79
N TYR A 224 -4.58 18.29 10.63
CA TYR A 224 -3.75 18.67 9.49
C TYR A 224 -2.29 18.30 9.70
N THR A 225 -1.68 17.67 8.70
CA THR A 225 -0.26 17.23 8.74
C THR A 225 0.71 18.26 8.18
N VAL A 226 0.20 19.29 7.53
CA VAL A 226 0.95 20.40 6.94
C VAL A 226 0.33 21.71 7.41
N PRO A 227 1.12 22.73 7.85
CA PRO A 227 0.59 24.00 8.27
C PRO A 227 -0.03 24.78 7.10
N ASP A 228 -0.98 25.63 7.39
CA ASP A 228 -1.53 26.61 6.45
C ASP A 228 -0.54 27.78 6.25
N LYS A 229 -0.94 28.79 5.50
CA LYS A 229 -0.16 30.02 5.35
C LYS A 229 0.13 30.64 6.73
N PRO A 230 1.27 31.33 6.88
CA PRO A 230 1.62 31.98 8.13
C PRO A 230 0.50 32.86 8.68
N GLY A 231 0.23 32.70 9.98
CA GLY A 231 -0.81 33.43 10.69
C GLY A 231 -2.22 32.83 10.62
N ASN A 232 -2.40 31.70 9.91
CA ASN A 232 -3.68 30.96 9.86
C ASN A 232 -3.66 29.66 10.69
N ASN A 233 -2.61 29.43 11.46
CA ASN A 233 -2.44 28.23 12.26
C ASN A 233 -2.75 28.55 13.73
N ASP A 234 -3.89 28.09 14.23
CA ASP A 234 -4.33 28.36 15.61
C ASP A 234 -3.73 27.35 16.60
N GLU A 235 -3.64 26.06 16.20
CA GLU A 235 -3.13 25.00 17.05
C GLU A 235 -1.60 25.08 17.23
N GLU A 236 -1.15 24.86 18.44
CA GLU A 236 0.25 25.00 18.80
C GLU A 236 1.18 24.06 18.00
N TYR A 237 0.72 22.83 17.67
CA TYR A 237 1.49 21.91 16.86
C TYR A 237 1.67 22.41 15.41
N LEU A 238 0.67 23.14 14.86
CA LEU A 238 0.76 23.76 13.51
C LEU A 238 1.68 24.99 13.53
N LYS A 239 1.65 25.83 14.57
CA LYS A 239 2.59 26.95 14.73
C LYS A 239 4.03 26.45 14.80
N LYS A 240 4.27 25.35 15.55
CA LYS A 240 5.56 24.70 15.61
C LYS A 240 6.00 24.15 14.25
N ALA A 241 5.08 23.55 13.51
CA ALA A 241 5.34 23.08 12.15
C ALA A 241 5.67 24.25 11.21
N GLU A 242 4.89 25.33 11.22
CA GLU A 242 5.07 26.52 10.38
C GLU A 242 6.50 27.06 10.45
N ALA A 243 7.10 27.08 11.64
CA ALA A 243 8.48 27.54 11.85
C ALA A 243 9.54 26.75 11.06
N THR A 244 9.20 25.53 10.60
CA THR A 244 10.09 24.63 9.85
C THR A 244 9.91 24.73 8.33
N TRP A 245 9.01 25.60 7.86
CA TRP A 245 8.73 25.83 6.45
C TRP A 245 9.22 27.19 6.00
N LYS A 246 9.55 27.31 4.70
CA LYS A 246 9.96 28.56 4.05
C LYS A 246 9.17 28.77 2.76
N GLY A 247 9.07 30.04 2.31
CA GLY A 247 8.38 30.39 1.07
C GLY A 247 6.87 30.27 1.18
N GLU A 248 6.22 29.85 0.08
CA GLU A 248 4.75 29.87 -0.08
C GLU A 248 4.18 28.47 -0.32
N TRP A 249 4.60 27.46 0.44
CA TRP A 249 4.19 26.03 0.31
C TRP A 249 2.66 25.83 0.24
N TRP A 250 1.89 26.68 0.93
CA TRP A 250 0.42 26.59 0.95
C TRP A 250 -0.21 26.81 -0.43
N LYS A 251 0.46 27.52 -1.36
CA LYS A 251 0.02 27.69 -2.74
C LYS A 251 0.22 26.43 -3.57
N LEU A 252 1.11 25.54 -3.13
CA LEU A 252 1.47 24.30 -3.78
C LEU A 252 0.86 23.06 -3.08
N GLY A 253 0.01 23.29 -2.06
CA GLY A 253 -0.59 22.25 -1.24
C GLY A 253 0.30 21.75 -0.12
N GLY A 254 1.61 21.66 -0.31
CA GLY A 254 2.60 21.23 0.69
C GLY A 254 2.70 19.71 0.86
N GLY A 255 1.71 18.91 0.48
CA GLY A 255 1.70 17.45 0.56
C GLY A 255 1.36 16.90 1.94
N GLY A 256 2.08 15.89 2.43
CA GLY A 256 1.90 15.30 3.75
C GLY A 256 0.63 14.46 3.91
N THR A 257 0.14 13.84 2.85
CA THR A 257 -1.11 13.06 2.87
C THR A 257 -0.96 11.78 3.70
N VAL A 258 -2.01 11.40 4.43
CA VAL A 258 -2.11 10.16 5.20
C VAL A 258 -2.86 9.15 4.35
N TRP A 259 -2.16 8.52 3.40
CA TRP A 259 -2.82 7.72 2.38
C TRP A 259 -2.90 6.22 2.68
N ASP A 260 -2.24 5.70 3.74
CA ASP A 260 -2.30 4.27 4.08
C ASP A 260 -2.17 4.00 5.58
N ALA A 261 -0.96 3.92 6.15
CA ALA A 261 -0.70 3.29 7.44
C ALA A 261 -1.27 4.02 8.64
N MET A 262 -1.98 3.26 9.49
CA MET A 262 -2.44 3.67 10.81
C MET A 262 -2.43 2.46 11.74
N ALA A 263 -1.99 2.65 12.98
CA ALA A 263 -2.07 1.67 14.07
C ALA A 263 -2.60 2.35 15.34
N TYR A 264 -3.27 1.61 16.22
CA TYR A 264 -3.87 2.16 17.42
C TYR A 264 -3.45 1.38 18.67
N ASP A 265 -3.06 2.08 19.71
CA ASP A 265 -2.81 1.50 21.04
C ASP A 265 -3.99 1.83 21.96
N PRO A 266 -4.85 0.85 22.28
CA PRO A 266 -6.01 1.07 23.13
C PRO A 266 -5.66 1.35 24.60
N GLU A 267 -4.47 0.99 25.06
CA GLU A 267 -4.01 1.25 26.43
C GLU A 267 -3.57 2.70 26.61
N LEU A 268 -2.94 3.27 25.58
CA LEU A 268 -2.46 4.66 25.57
C LEU A 268 -3.48 5.63 24.99
N ASP A 269 -4.54 5.15 24.36
CA ASP A 269 -5.47 5.91 23.50
C ASP A 269 -4.75 6.72 22.43
N LEU A 270 -3.68 6.15 21.85
CA LEU A 270 -2.89 6.79 20.80
C LEU A 270 -3.10 6.12 19.44
N LEU A 271 -3.48 6.93 18.47
CA LEU A 271 -3.46 6.59 17.05
C LEU A 271 -2.15 7.08 16.43
N TYR A 272 -1.42 6.16 15.80
CA TYR A 272 -0.21 6.47 15.05
C TYR A 272 -0.53 6.52 13.57
N ILE A 273 -0.20 7.63 12.94
CA ILE A 273 -0.40 7.85 11.51
C ILE A 273 0.95 8.04 10.81
N GLY A 274 1.07 7.46 9.63
CA GLY A 274 2.20 7.71 8.74
C GLY A 274 1.89 8.88 7.81
N VAL A 275 2.77 9.87 7.77
CA VAL A 275 2.62 11.08 6.95
C VAL A 275 3.47 10.96 5.67
N GLY A 276 2.89 11.37 4.55
CA GLY A 276 3.47 11.27 3.22
C GLY A 276 4.53 12.33 2.90
N ASN A 277 4.94 12.30 1.65
CA ASN A 277 5.93 13.17 1.02
C ASN A 277 5.43 14.61 0.85
N GLY A 278 6.36 15.49 0.49
CA GLY A 278 6.09 16.88 0.17
C GLY A 278 5.52 17.10 -1.23
N SER A 279 4.84 18.22 -1.42
CA SER A 279 4.35 18.68 -2.72
C SER A 279 4.84 20.11 -2.99
N PRO A 280 5.60 20.31 -4.11
CA PRO A 280 6.24 19.28 -4.94
C PRO A 280 7.29 18.45 -4.19
N TRP A 281 7.79 17.34 -4.77
CA TRP A 281 8.89 16.56 -4.16
C TRP A 281 10.12 17.43 -3.98
N ASN A 282 10.53 18.16 -5.03
CA ASN A 282 11.68 19.05 -5.00
C ASN A 282 11.51 20.15 -3.93
N GLN A 283 12.30 20.05 -2.84
CA GLN A 283 12.21 20.95 -1.71
C GLN A 283 12.54 22.40 -2.08
N ALA A 284 13.43 22.63 -3.02
CA ALA A 284 13.82 24.00 -3.41
C ALA A 284 12.63 24.81 -3.97
N TYR A 285 11.63 24.15 -4.55
CA TYR A 285 10.38 24.78 -4.97
C TYR A 285 9.33 24.85 -3.86
N ARG A 286 9.19 23.79 -3.07
CA ARG A 286 8.23 23.69 -1.99
C ARG A 286 8.53 24.60 -0.82
N SER A 287 9.80 24.63 -0.42
CA SER A 287 10.30 25.34 0.76
C SER A 287 11.67 25.95 0.45
N PRO A 288 11.73 27.00 -0.40
CA PRO A 288 12.97 27.67 -0.75
C PRO A 288 13.68 28.19 0.49
N GLY A 289 14.95 27.77 0.67
CA GLY A 289 15.71 28.01 1.90
C GLY A 289 15.64 26.84 2.90
N GLY A 290 15.02 25.72 2.54
CA GLY A 290 15.06 24.45 3.30
C GLY A 290 14.09 24.41 4.48
N GLY A 291 14.56 23.80 5.57
CA GLY A 291 13.79 23.48 6.78
C GLY A 291 13.32 22.04 6.80
N ASP A 292 12.92 21.56 7.97
CA ASP A 292 12.54 20.16 8.16
C ASP A 292 11.17 19.84 7.57
N ASN A 293 10.33 20.86 7.32
CA ASN A 293 8.97 20.74 6.74
C ASN A 293 8.07 19.79 7.53
N LEU A 294 7.92 20.02 8.85
CA LEU A 294 7.03 19.22 9.69
C LEU A 294 5.57 19.31 9.21
N TYR A 295 4.86 18.17 9.10
CA TYR A 295 5.24 16.83 9.54
C TYR A 295 5.45 15.86 8.35
N LEU A 296 6.06 16.31 7.25
CA LEU A 296 6.35 15.40 6.14
C LEU A 296 7.20 14.21 6.62
N SER A 297 6.98 13.04 6.02
CA SER A 297 7.77 11.82 6.25
C SER A 297 7.95 11.47 7.72
N SER A 298 6.88 11.65 8.49
CA SER A 298 6.85 11.47 9.94
C SER A 298 5.84 10.42 10.37
N ILE A 299 6.12 9.77 11.49
CA ILE A 299 5.10 9.16 12.32
C ILE A 299 4.58 10.23 13.26
N VAL A 300 3.26 10.40 13.33
CA VAL A 300 2.60 11.32 14.26
C VAL A 300 1.64 10.52 15.13
N ALA A 301 1.74 10.71 16.45
CA ALA A 301 0.78 10.17 17.41
C ALA A 301 -0.23 11.23 17.80
N ILE A 302 -1.50 10.85 17.77
CA ILE A 302 -2.64 11.70 18.13
C ILE A 302 -3.58 10.93 19.06
N HIS A 303 -4.25 11.63 19.96
CA HIS A 303 -5.30 11.02 20.78
C HIS A 303 -6.50 10.67 19.90
N ALA A 304 -6.82 9.36 19.79
CA ALA A 304 -7.81 8.88 18.83
C ALA A 304 -9.20 9.48 19.06
N LYS A 305 -9.58 9.74 20.31
CA LYS A 305 -10.89 10.30 20.68
C LYS A 305 -11.03 11.77 20.30
N THR A 306 -9.98 12.58 20.44
CA THR A 306 -10.06 14.06 20.31
C THR A 306 -9.36 14.61 19.08
N GLY A 307 -8.44 13.86 18.47
CA GLY A 307 -7.59 14.35 17.38
C GLY A 307 -6.42 15.23 17.86
N GLU A 308 -6.20 15.32 19.18
CA GLU A 308 -5.13 16.15 19.75
C GLU A 308 -3.76 15.54 19.51
N TYR A 309 -2.78 16.38 19.16
CA TYR A 309 -1.39 16.01 18.96
C TYR A 309 -0.76 15.50 20.27
N ALA A 310 -0.06 14.36 20.21
CA ALA A 310 0.73 13.84 21.32
C ALA A 310 2.24 14.00 21.09
N TRP A 311 2.75 13.42 20.01
CA TRP A 311 4.18 13.49 19.65
C TRP A 311 4.39 13.14 18.16
N HIS A 312 5.59 13.38 17.65
CA HIS A 312 6.00 12.92 16.32
C HIS A 312 7.45 12.46 16.30
N PHE A 313 7.78 11.62 15.31
CA PHE A 313 9.13 11.26 14.93
C PHE A 313 9.30 11.42 13.42
N GLN A 314 10.16 12.34 12.99
CA GLN A 314 10.39 12.59 11.57
C GLN A 314 11.53 11.73 11.03
N GLN A 315 11.22 10.83 10.10
CA GLN A 315 12.17 9.87 9.54
C GLN A 315 13.02 10.45 8.42
N THR A 316 12.50 11.43 7.67
CA THR A 316 13.22 12.08 6.58
C THR A 316 12.96 13.59 6.61
N PRO A 317 13.68 14.36 7.46
CA PRO A 317 13.56 15.82 7.52
C PRO A 317 13.91 16.47 6.19
N GLY A 318 13.13 17.47 5.76
CA GLY A 318 13.36 18.17 4.49
C GLY A 318 13.30 17.26 3.27
N GLU A 319 12.45 16.25 3.32
CA GLU A 319 12.25 15.23 2.31
C GLU A 319 12.18 15.82 0.87
N THR A 320 12.77 15.17 -0.12
CA THR A 320 12.78 15.59 -1.53
C THR A 320 12.74 14.42 -2.52
N TRP A 321 12.72 13.17 -2.04
CA TRP A 321 12.85 11.93 -2.83
C TRP A 321 11.56 11.11 -2.95
N ASP A 322 10.41 11.66 -2.54
CA ASP A 322 9.18 10.89 -2.34
C ASP A 322 9.31 9.83 -1.24
N PHE A 323 10.17 10.06 -0.25
CA PHE A 323 10.24 9.19 0.91
C PHE A 323 9.11 9.52 1.88
N THR A 324 8.25 8.53 2.12
CA THR A 324 7.06 8.66 2.96
C THR A 324 7.20 7.82 4.23
N ALA A 325 6.46 8.15 5.27
CA ALA A 325 6.27 7.35 6.47
C ALA A 325 4.91 6.61 6.48
N THR A 326 4.24 6.52 5.34
CA THR A 326 2.91 5.92 5.20
C THR A 326 2.94 4.40 5.04
N GLN A 327 4.12 3.77 5.16
CA GLN A 327 4.29 2.33 5.14
C GLN A 327 3.75 1.71 6.42
N HIS A 328 3.45 0.42 6.36
CA HIS A 328 2.82 -0.33 7.44
C HIS A 328 3.51 -0.12 8.79
N ILE A 329 2.74 0.17 9.83
CA ILE A 329 3.17 0.37 11.21
C ILE A 329 2.79 -0.86 12.03
N ILE A 330 3.72 -1.38 12.82
CA ILE A 330 3.50 -2.51 13.74
C ILE A 330 3.77 -2.07 15.17
N LEU A 331 2.86 -2.39 16.09
CA LEU A 331 3.05 -2.19 17.53
C LEU A 331 3.39 -3.52 18.20
N ALA A 332 4.35 -3.49 19.11
CA ALA A 332 4.73 -4.66 19.91
C ALA A 332 5.29 -4.24 21.28
N ASP A 333 5.30 -5.18 22.22
CA ASP A 333 6.01 -5.06 23.48
C ASP A 333 7.26 -5.96 23.39
N LEU A 334 8.44 -5.35 23.50
CA LEU A 334 9.73 -6.03 23.34
C LEU A 334 10.59 -5.82 24.59
N GLU A 335 11.42 -6.81 24.89
CA GLU A 335 12.52 -6.62 25.81
C GLU A 335 13.76 -6.17 25.03
N ILE A 336 14.21 -4.95 25.26
CA ILE A 336 15.38 -4.34 24.61
C ILE A 336 16.36 -3.90 25.71
N ASP A 337 17.60 -4.36 25.62
CA ASP A 337 18.64 -4.10 26.61
C ASP A 337 18.21 -4.43 28.05
N GLY A 338 17.49 -5.55 28.23
CA GLY A 338 16.97 -6.04 29.51
C GLY A 338 15.82 -5.20 30.09
N LYS A 339 15.18 -4.34 29.30
CA LYS A 339 14.07 -3.49 29.73
C LYS A 339 12.83 -3.73 28.85
N PRO A 340 11.63 -3.83 29.45
CA PRO A 340 10.40 -3.88 28.68
C PRO A 340 10.17 -2.53 27.98
N ARG A 341 9.85 -2.55 26.68
CA ARG A 341 9.60 -1.39 25.84
C ARG A 341 8.32 -1.57 25.04
N LYS A 342 7.47 -0.57 25.08
CA LYS A 342 6.34 -0.44 24.17
C LYS A 342 6.87 0.19 22.88
N VAL A 343 6.97 -0.60 21.80
CA VAL A 343 7.59 -0.13 20.56
C VAL A 343 6.61 0.02 19.41
N LEU A 344 6.92 0.95 18.54
CA LEU A 344 6.41 1.09 17.20
C LEU A 344 7.56 0.74 16.24
N MET A 345 7.26 -0.13 15.27
CA MET A 345 8.23 -0.60 14.28
C MET A 345 7.76 -0.23 12.87
N GLN A 346 8.67 0.29 12.06
CA GLN A 346 8.36 0.63 10.67
C GLN A 346 9.59 0.52 9.77
N ALA A 347 9.38 0.05 8.53
CA ALA A 347 10.32 0.09 7.41
C ALA A 347 9.77 1.05 6.35
N PRO A 348 10.05 2.36 6.39
CA PRO A 348 9.58 3.32 5.40
C PRO A 348 10.33 3.22 4.07
N LYS A 349 9.93 4.06 3.08
CA LYS A 349 10.57 4.13 1.76
C LYS A 349 12.07 4.39 1.80
N ASN A 350 12.56 5.09 2.82
CA ASN A 350 13.95 5.59 2.92
C ASN A 350 15.03 4.52 3.13
N GLY A 351 14.64 3.26 3.38
CA GLY A 351 15.54 2.11 3.45
C GLY A 351 16.05 1.74 4.84
N PHE A 352 15.60 2.44 5.89
CA PHE A 352 15.95 2.13 7.28
C PHE A 352 14.77 1.52 8.02
N PHE A 353 15.03 0.50 8.86
CA PHE A 353 14.04 -0.05 9.78
C PHE A 353 14.14 0.66 11.12
N TYR A 354 13.07 1.31 11.55
CA TYR A 354 12.99 2.09 12.77
C TYR A 354 12.29 1.34 13.89
N VAL A 355 12.83 1.47 15.10
CA VAL A 355 12.19 1.09 16.37
C VAL A 355 12.10 2.34 17.24
N ILE A 356 10.88 2.71 17.62
CA ILE A 356 10.55 3.95 18.33
C ILE A 356 9.77 3.60 19.59
N ASP A 357 10.01 4.26 20.70
CA ASP A 357 9.18 4.17 21.90
C ASP A 357 7.81 4.78 21.59
N ARG A 358 6.75 3.94 21.52
CA ARG A 358 5.44 4.40 21.11
C ARG A 358 4.71 5.25 22.16
N THR A 359 5.24 5.34 23.38
CA THR A 359 4.66 6.16 24.43
C THR A 359 5.00 7.65 24.30
N ASN A 360 6.14 7.97 23.65
CA ASN A 360 6.66 9.33 23.65
C ASN A 360 7.42 9.74 22.36
N GLY A 361 7.55 8.83 21.38
CA GLY A 361 8.24 9.09 20.11
C GLY A 361 9.77 9.04 20.17
N GLN A 362 10.37 8.58 21.26
CA GLN A 362 11.83 8.50 21.34
C GLN A 362 12.40 7.44 20.41
N PHE A 363 13.47 7.80 19.72
CA PHE A 363 14.26 6.89 18.90
C PHE A 363 14.95 5.82 19.75
N ILE A 364 14.78 4.55 19.41
CA ILE A 364 15.47 3.43 20.06
C ILE A 364 16.56 2.89 19.14
N SER A 365 16.21 2.60 17.88
CA SER A 365 17.18 2.15 16.89
C SER A 365 16.69 2.36 15.47
N GLY A 366 17.66 2.42 14.54
CA GLY A 366 17.37 2.45 13.10
C GLY A 366 18.56 1.94 12.30
N ASN A 367 18.32 0.97 11.43
CA ASN A 367 19.36 0.32 10.64
C ASN A 367 18.87 0.06 9.22
N ALA A 368 19.76 0.19 8.24
CA ALA A 368 19.44 -0.08 6.85
C ALA A 368 19.08 -1.57 6.65
N PHE A 369 17.91 -1.85 6.08
CA PHE A 369 17.48 -3.21 5.72
C PHE A 369 17.70 -3.52 4.24
N VAL A 370 18.05 -2.50 3.45
CA VAL A 370 18.54 -2.57 2.07
C VAL A 370 19.75 -1.63 1.89
N PRO A 371 20.58 -1.79 0.86
CA PRO A 371 21.58 -0.81 0.50
C PRO A 371 20.95 0.55 0.19
N VAL A 372 21.57 1.64 0.73
CA VAL A 372 21.14 3.03 0.49
C VAL A 372 22.30 3.86 -0.03
N ASN A 373 22.05 4.84 -0.92
CA ASN A 373 23.07 5.73 -1.46
C ASN A 373 22.74 7.21 -1.27
N TRP A 374 21.69 7.55 -0.51
CA TRP A 374 21.31 8.93 -0.21
C TRP A 374 21.77 9.40 1.17
N ALA A 375 22.13 8.47 2.06
CA ALA A 375 22.60 8.75 3.42
C ALA A 375 23.70 7.75 3.81
N LYS A 376 24.61 8.18 4.69
CA LYS A 376 25.65 7.31 5.29
C LYS A 376 25.09 6.39 6.38
N GLY A 377 23.93 6.73 6.95
CA GLY A 377 23.30 6.05 8.06
C GLY A 377 22.43 7.02 8.83
N LEU A 378 22.07 6.64 10.06
CA LEU A 378 21.30 7.47 10.98
C LEU A 378 22.20 7.92 12.14
N ASP A 379 21.97 9.13 12.65
CA ASP A 379 22.54 9.57 13.91
C ASP A 379 22.06 8.62 15.03
N PRO A 380 22.97 8.03 15.84
CA PRO A 380 22.62 6.98 16.80
C PRO A 380 21.79 7.47 17.99
N VAL A 381 21.72 8.78 18.23
CA VAL A 381 21.00 9.38 19.35
C VAL A 381 19.62 9.87 18.90
N THR A 382 19.57 10.55 17.77
CA THR A 382 18.35 11.22 17.30
C THR A 382 17.59 10.43 16.22
N GLY A 383 18.25 9.47 15.57
CA GLY A 383 17.70 8.77 14.42
C GLY A 383 17.61 9.61 13.14
N ARG A 384 18.14 10.84 13.15
CA ARG A 384 18.15 11.71 11.97
C ARG A 384 19.11 11.15 10.91
N PRO A 385 18.72 11.09 9.63
CA PRO A 385 19.60 10.66 8.56
C PRO A 385 20.84 11.57 8.41
N ILE A 386 22.00 10.94 8.18
CA ILE A 386 23.25 11.61 7.83
C ILE A 386 23.32 11.63 6.31
N GLU A 387 22.69 12.63 5.72
CA GLU A 387 22.51 12.73 4.26
C GLU A 387 23.84 12.90 3.54
N LEU A 388 23.91 12.42 2.29
CA LEU A 388 25.01 12.69 1.37
C LEU A 388 24.69 13.96 0.57
N PRO A 389 25.58 14.95 0.52
CA PRO A 389 25.31 16.21 -0.18
C PRO A 389 24.95 16.03 -1.66
N GLU A 390 25.53 15.04 -2.34
CA GLU A 390 25.27 14.72 -3.74
C GLU A 390 23.84 14.17 -3.98
N ALA A 391 23.19 13.65 -2.96
CA ALA A 391 21.84 13.16 -3.05
C ALA A 391 20.78 14.29 -3.08
N ARG A 392 21.17 15.49 -2.62
CA ARG A 392 20.31 16.68 -2.62
C ARG A 392 20.28 17.34 -4.01
N TYR A 393 19.64 16.64 -4.99
CA TYR A 393 19.49 17.13 -6.37
C TYR A 393 18.77 18.48 -6.43
N ASP A 394 17.88 18.73 -5.49
CA ASP A 394 17.12 19.96 -5.27
C ASP A 394 18.04 21.17 -4.92
N GLN A 395 19.15 20.92 -4.21
CA GLN A 395 20.10 21.94 -3.77
C GLN A 395 21.29 22.05 -4.74
N THR A 396 21.77 20.91 -5.25
CA THR A 396 22.94 20.89 -6.16
C THR A 396 22.57 21.29 -7.59
N GLY A 397 21.29 21.18 -7.97
CA GLY A 397 20.84 21.35 -9.34
C GLY A 397 21.38 20.28 -10.30
N LYS A 398 21.96 19.19 -9.78
CA LYS A 398 22.54 18.10 -10.58
C LYS A 398 21.65 16.85 -10.48
N PRO A 399 21.56 16.05 -11.55
CA PRO A 399 20.87 14.77 -11.48
C PRO A 399 21.44 13.84 -10.43
N PHE A 400 20.56 13.07 -9.76
CA PHE A 400 20.93 12.03 -8.81
C PHE A 400 20.14 10.75 -9.08
N ILE A 401 20.83 9.61 -9.13
CA ILE A 401 20.18 8.30 -9.24
C ILE A 401 20.09 7.71 -7.82
N GLY A 402 18.93 7.86 -7.20
CA GLY A 402 18.68 7.40 -5.83
C GLY A 402 18.36 5.91 -5.75
N SER A 403 18.95 5.23 -4.78
CA SER A 403 18.64 3.85 -4.41
C SER A 403 18.58 3.76 -2.86
N PRO A 404 17.43 3.41 -2.28
CA PRO A 404 16.13 3.22 -2.95
C PRO A 404 15.66 4.49 -3.66
N GLY A 405 14.88 4.31 -4.73
CA GLY A 405 14.26 5.41 -5.47
C GLY A 405 12.87 5.78 -4.92
N ALA A 406 12.08 6.51 -5.72
CA ALA A 406 10.74 7.00 -5.35
C ALA A 406 9.73 5.89 -4.98
N GLY A 407 9.87 4.67 -5.53
CA GLY A 407 9.09 3.50 -5.12
C GLY A 407 9.40 3.02 -3.70
N GLY A 408 10.53 3.45 -3.12
CA GLY A 408 11.00 3.11 -1.78
C GLY A 408 11.65 1.73 -1.68
N ALA A 409 12.31 1.48 -0.56
CA ALA A 409 12.82 0.15 -0.18
C ALA A 409 11.70 -0.79 0.28
N HIS A 410 10.60 -0.23 0.72
CA HIS A 410 9.34 -0.87 1.08
C HIS A 410 8.22 0.14 0.78
N SER A 411 7.09 -0.33 0.28
CA SER A 411 5.95 0.50 -0.04
C SER A 411 4.75 0.15 0.87
N TRP A 412 3.52 0.28 0.38
CA TRP A 412 2.28 0.05 1.14
C TRP A 412 2.05 -1.43 1.53
N HIS A 413 2.71 -2.38 0.89
CA HIS A 413 2.54 -3.82 1.15
C HIS A 413 2.80 -4.13 2.62
N PRO A 414 1.81 -4.62 3.40
CA PRO A 414 2.00 -4.73 4.84
C PRO A 414 3.06 -5.77 5.21
N MET A 415 3.85 -5.43 6.22
CA MET A 415 4.73 -6.34 6.94
C MET A 415 3.92 -7.32 7.81
N ALA A 416 4.57 -8.31 8.42
CA ALA A 416 4.02 -9.09 9.53
C ALA A 416 5.05 -9.23 10.64
N TYR A 417 4.59 -9.33 11.88
CA TYR A 417 5.42 -9.63 13.05
C TYR A 417 4.99 -10.96 13.66
N ASP A 418 5.92 -11.87 13.85
CA ASP A 418 5.68 -13.14 14.53
C ASP A 418 6.21 -13.06 15.98
N PRO A 419 5.33 -12.95 16.98
CA PRO A 419 5.74 -12.83 18.37
C PRO A 419 6.41 -14.10 18.92
N THR A 420 6.27 -15.26 18.24
CA THR A 420 6.86 -16.53 18.69
C THR A 420 8.36 -16.60 18.43
N ASN A 421 8.81 -16.05 17.30
CA ASN A 421 10.22 -15.97 16.93
C ASN A 421 10.78 -14.55 17.00
N ARG A 422 9.94 -13.55 17.24
CA ARG A 422 10.25 -12.12 17.38
C ARG A 422 10.86 -11.51 16.11
N LEU A 423 10.43 -11.97 14.93
CA LEU A 423 10.88 -11.47 13.65
C LEU A 423 9.81 -10.61 12.96
N VAL A 424 10.24 -9.54 12.34
CA VAL A 424 9.45 -8.73 11.40
C VAL A 424 9.80 -9.17 9.99
N TYR A 425 8.78 -9.47 9.17
CA TYR A 425 8.97 -9.84 7.77
C TYR A 425 8.60 -8.65 6.89
N ILE A 426 9.58 -8.19 6.12
CA ILE A 426 9.49 -6.97 5.31
C ILE A 426 9.45 -7.35 3.83
N PRO A 427 8.41 -6.99 3.07
CA PRO A 427 8.39 -7.11 1.61
C PRO A 427 9.27 -6.01 1.00
N ALA A 428 10.58 -6.26 1.02
CA ALA A 428 11.59 -5.31 0.59
C ALA A 428 11.75 -5.28 -0.94
N GLN A 429 12.18 -4.14 -1.45
CA GLN A 429 12.52 -3.97 -2.85
C GLN A 429 13.72 -3.05 -3.04
N LEU A 430 14.42 -3.25 -4.13
CA LEU A 430 15.52 -2.40 -4.55
C LEU A 430 15.28 -1.99 -6.01
N ALA A 431 15.01 -0.71 -6.20
CA ALA A 431 14.83 -0.08 -7.51
C ALA A 431 15.35 1.35 -7.40
N ALA A 432 16.17 1.73 -8.36
CA ALA A 432 16.68 3.10 -8.43
C ALA A 432 15.65 4.02 -9.13
N TYR A 433 15.77 5.33 -8.85
CA TYR A 433 14.98 6.35 -9.54
C TYR A 433 15.89 7.52 -9.93
N PRO A 434 15.79 8.03 -11.20
CA PRO A 434 16.56 9.15 -11.67
C PRO A 434 15.86 10.48 -11.33
N TYR A 435 16.42 11.23 -10.39
CA TYR A 435 15.94 12.57 -10.03
C TYR A 435 16.67 13.62 -10.88
N PHE A 436 16.01 14.13 -11.92
CA PHE A 436 16.48 15.23 -12.75
C PHE A 436 15.76 16.51 -12.34
N PRO A 437 16.44 17.53 -11.80
CA PRO A 437 15.77 18.77 -11.40
C PRO A 437 15.28 19.55 -12.62
N VAL A 438 14.02 19.95 -12.61
CA VAL A 438 13.45 20.87 -13.59
C VAL A 438 13.96 22.29 -13.30
N LYS A 439 14.34 23.06 -14.31
CA LYS A 439 14.61 24.49 -14.18
C LYS A 439 13.29 25.27 -14.36
N ASP A 440 13.12 26.35 -13.60
CA ASP A 440 11.97 27.26 -13.71
C ASP A 440 10.62 26.53 -13.64
N TRP A 441 10.55 25.49 -12.79
CA TRP A 441 9.34 24.68 -12.63
C TRP A 441 8.13 25.53 -12.21
N LYS A 442 6.97 25.19 -12.76
CA LYS A 442 5.68 25.80 -12.40
C LYS A 442 4.65 24.70 -12.13
N PRO A 443 3.75 24.88 -11.14
CA PRO A 443 2.72 23.92 -10.88
C PRO A 443 1.75 23.80 -12.06
N GLN A 444 1.29 22.56 -12.29
CA GLN A 444 0.34 22.22 -13.34
C GLN A 444 -1.02 21.94 -12.71
N ALA A 445 -2.08 22.23 -13.46
CA ALA A 445 -3.45 21.97 -13.03
C ALA A 445 -3.80 20.49 -13.00
N VAL A 446 -3.12 19.66 -13.80
CA VAL A 446 -3.31 18.21 -13.92
C VAL A 446 -1.94 17.56 -14.13
N GLY A 447 -1.77 16.34 -13.62
CA GLY A 447 -0.52 15.59 -13.71
C GLY A 447 0.35 15.79 -12.46
N PHE A 448 1.53 15.18 -12.48
CA PHE A 448 2.43 15.17 -11.34
C PHE A 448 3.16 16.50 -11.15
N ASN A 449 2.97 17.07 -9.98
CA ASN A 449 3.65 18.28 -9.51
C ASN A 449 4.86 17.91 -8.64
N THR A 450 5.85 17.21 -9.20
CA THR A 450 7.01 16.72 -8.45
C THR A 450 8.21 17.67 -8.46
N GLY A 451 8.35 18.49 -9.49
CA GLY A 451 9.56 19.29 -9.72
C GLY A 451 10.74 18.45 -10.22
N VAL A 452 10.47 17.26 -10.74
CA VAL A 452 11.41 16.34 -11.38
C VAL A 452 11.07 16.20 -12.86
N ASP A 453 12.08 16.21 -13.72
CA ASP A 453 11.92 16.05 -15.18
C ASP A 453 11.80 14.58 -15.56
N GLY A 454 10.54 14.11 -15.73
CA GLY A 454 10.26 12.74 -16.14
C GLY A 454 10.73 12.42 -17.57
N ALA A 455 10.79 13.41 -18.47
CA ALA A 455 11.27 13.21 -19.83
C ALA A 455 12.80 13.01 -19.88
N ALA A 456 13.54 13.78 -19.08
CA ALA A 456 15.00 13.61 -18.95
C ALA A 456 15.38 12.29 -18.26
N GLY A 457 14.52 11.79 -17.35
CA GLY A 457 14.69 10.52 -16.66
C GLY A 457 14.25 9.29 -17.45
N ALA A 458 13.62 9.47 -18.62
CA ALA A 458 13.06 8.36 -19.39
C ALA A 458 14.12 7.35 -19.86
N MET A 459 13.78 6.06 -19.75
CA MET A 459 14.67 4.96 -20.13
C MET A 459 14.97 4.98 -21.62
N PRO A 460 16.24 5.10 -22.03
CA PRO A 460 16.60 5.15 -23.44
C PRO A 460 16.36 3.79 -24.14
N ALA A 461 16.20 3.83 -25.48
CA ALA A 461 16.15 2.64 -26.32
C ALA A 461 17.57 2.09 -26.57
N ILE A 462 18.29 1.79 -25.48
CA ILE A 462 19.64 1.24 -25.47
C ILE A 462 19.61 -0.07 -24.68
N ARG A 463 19.97 -1.18 -25.33
CA ARG A 463 19.89 -2.53 -24.73
C ARG A 463 20.66 -2.62 -23.42
N GLU A 464 21.91 -2.20 -23.41
CA GLU A 464 22.82 -2.29 -22.28
C GLU A 464 22.29 -1.48 -21.06
N ALA A 465 21.72 -0.30 -21.31
CA ALA A 465 21.13 0.54 -20.26
C ALA A 465 19.90 -0.14 -19.64
N ARG A 466 19.02 -0.73 -20.47
CA ARG A 466 17.83 -1.44 -20.02
C ARG A 466 18.19 -2.70 -19.23
N GLU A 467 19.17 -3.49 -19.72
CA GLU A 467 19.65 -4.69 -19.03
C GLU A 467 20.28 -4.35 -17.68
N ALA A 468 21.10 -3.30 -17.60
CA ALA A 468 21.69 -2.83 -16.34
C ALA A 468 20.63 -2.38 -15.34
N ALA A 469 19.63 -1.60 -15.77
CA ALA A 469 18.52 -1.18 -14.92
C ALA A 469 17.68 -2.37 -14.44
N ARG A 470 17.41 -3.35 -15.32
CA ARG A 470 16.70 -4.57 -14.98
C ARG A 470 17.49 -5.43 -13.98
N ALA A 471 18.80 -5.56 -14.13
CA ALA A 471 19.67 -6.31 -13.21
C ALA A 471 19.69 -5.67 -11.80
N ALA A 472 19.69 -4.34 -11.74
CA ALA A 472 19.68 -3.58 -10.49
C ALA A 472 18.31 -3.56 -9.79
N THR A 473 17.22 -3.99 -10.48
CA THR A 473 15.85 -3.95 -9.95
C THR A 473 15.44 -5.31 -9.41
N THR A 474 15.30 -5.45 -8.08
CA THR A 474 15.05 -6.71 -7.37
C THR A 474 14.03 -6.54 -6.24
N GLY A 475 13.55 -7.66 -5.70
CA GLY A 475 12.73 -7.72 -4.51
C GLY A 475 13.25 -8.76 -3.51
N ALA A 476 12.74 -8.71 -2.29
CA ALA A 476 13.08 -9.70 -1.27
C ALA A 476 12.01 -9.80 -0.17
N ILE A 477 11.97 -10.94 0.53
CA ILE A 477 11.51 -10.99 1.92
C ILE A 477 12.74 -10.81 2.80
N VAL A 478 12.69 -9.86 3.70
CA VAL A 478 13.72 -9.68 4.74
C VAL A 478 13.11 -10.03 6.09
N ALA A 479 13.65 -11.05 6.76
CA ALA A 479 13.30 -11.34 8.14
C ALA A 479 14.26 -10.56 9.05
N TRP A 480 13.70 -9.58 9.74
CA TRP A 480 14.43 -8.63 10.55
C TRP A 480 14.22 -8.89 12.05
N ASP A 481 15.30 -8.96 12.80
CA ASP A 481 15.27 -9.01 14.25
C ASP A 481 15.36 -7.59 14.82
N PRO A 482 14.26 -7.05 15.39
CA PRO A 482 14.26 -5.66 15.88
C PRO A 482 15.09 -5.46 17.15
N VAL A 483 15.35 -6.51 17.92
CA VAL A 483 16.16 -6.46 19.15
C VAL A 483 17.64 -6.55 18.82
N GLU A 484 18.01 -7.55 17.99
CA GLU A 484 19.39 -7.72 17.52
C GLU A 484 19.78 -6.72 16.42
N LYS A 485 18.81 -5.96 15.89
CA LYS A 485 19.00 -4.89 14.90
C LYS A 485 19.66 -5.39 13.60
N LYS A 486 19.30 -6.62 13.17
CA LYS A 486 19.92 -7.27 12.00
C LYS A 486 18.96 -8.18 11.26
N GLU A 487 19.32 -8.44 10.01
CA GLU A 487 18.70 -9.48 9.19
C GLU A 487 19.04 -10.87 9.73
N ARG A 488 18.04 -11.75 9.81
CA ARG A 488 18.20 -13.16 10.21
C ARG A 488 18.27 -14.06 9.00
N TRP A 489 17.43 -13.80 8.00
CA TRP A 489 17.43 -14.49 6.71
C TRP A 489 16.76 -13.63 5.64
N ARG A 490 17.00 -13.96 4.38
CA ARG A 490 16.46 -13.28 3.20
C ARG A 490 16.05 -14.27 2.13
N ILE A 491 14.95 -13.99 1.43
CA ILE A 491 14.57 -14.63 0.17
C ILE A 491 14.62 -13.56 -0.91
N ASN A 492 15.42 -13.76 -1.95
CA ASN A 492 15.52 -12.82 -3.06
C ASN A 492 14.54 -13.17 -4.18
N PHE A 493 13.91 -12.15 -4.74
CA PHE A 493 13.02 -12.25 -5.90
C PHE A 493 13.63 -11.52 -7.10
N PRO A 494 13.34 -11.99 -8.32
CA PRO A 494 13.88 -11.38 -9.55
C PRO A 494 13.36 -9.97 -9.81
N GLY A 495 12.25 -9.57 -9.16
CA GLY A 495 11.63 -8.26 -9.30
C GLY A 495 10.98 -7.77 -8.02
N PRO A 496 10.67 -6.48 -7.94
CA PRO A 496 10.00 -5.83 -6.82
C PRO A 496 8.48 -5.99 -6.88
N TRP A 497 7.76 -5.26 -6.03
CA TRP A 497 6.30 -5.16 -5.99
C TRP A 497 5.62 -6.49 -5.63
N ASN A 498 6.21 -7.19 -4.65
CA ASN A 498 5.67 -8.43 -4.11
C ASN A 498 4.62 -8.13 -3.02
N GLY A 499 3.70 -9.06 -2.79
CA GLY A 499 2.55 -8.88 -1.91
C GLY A 499 2.90 -8.67 -0.43
N GLY A 500 1.90 -8.25 0.34
CA GLY A 500 2.01 -8.15 1.79
C GLY A 500 2.11 -9.50 2.48
N MET A 501 2.40 -9.49 3.78
CA MET A 501 2.74 -10.64 4.60
C MET A 501 1.59 -11.08 5.50
N LEU A 502 1.58 -12.38 5.83
CA LEU A 502 0.78 -12.99 6.89
C LEU A 502 1.64 -14.01 7.63
N ALA A 503 1.80 -13.86 8.94
CA ALA A 503 2.43 -14.85 9.81
C ALA A 503 1.38 -15.62 10.63
N THR A 504 1.65 -16.89 10.96
CA THR A 504 0.73 -17.74 11.73
C THR A 504 1.43 -18.49 12.86
N ALA A 505 0.70 -18.78 13.92
CA ALA A 505 1.17 -19.64 15.03
C ALA A 505 1.51 -21.06 14.57
N GLY A 506 1.09 -21.46 13.37
CA GLY A 506 1.52 -22.69 12.72
C GLY A 506 2.97 -22.68 12.25
N GLY A 507 3.71 -21.56 12.40
CA GLY A 507 5.10 -21.43 11.97
C GLY A 507 5.26 -21.15 10.48
N LEU A 508 4.24 -20.58 9.86
CA LEU A 508 4.23 -20.27 8.43
C LEU A 508 4.17 -18.77 8.19
N LEU A 509 4.82 -18.36 7.11
CA LEU A 509 4.74 -17.04 6.51
C LEU A 509 4.15 -17.18 5.12
N PHE A 510 3.06 -16.46 4.83
CA PHE A 510 2.42 -16.44 3.50
C PHE A 510 2.71 -15.12 2.79
N GLN A 511 3.04 -15.21 1.50
CA GLN A 511 3.18 -14.05 0.61
C GLN A 511 2.82 -14.43 -0.82
N GLY A 512 2.18 -13.48 -1.52
CA GLY A 512 2.14 -13.50 -2.97
C GLY A 512 3.34 -12.78 -3.59
N ASN A 513 3.68 -13.08 -4.83
CA ASN A 513 4.67 -12.31 -5.55
C ASN A 513 4.14 -11.76 -6.87
N ALA A 514 4.80 -10.75 -7.38
CA ALA A 514 4.40 -10.10 -8.63
C ALA A 514 4.56 -11.00 -9.87
N LYS A 515 5.30 -12.12 -9.77
CA LYS A 515 5.46 -13.12 -10.83
C LYS A 515 4.30 -14.12 -10.90
N GLY A 516 3.34 -14.04 -9.98
CA GLY A 516 2.13 -14.86 -9.99
C GLY A 516 2.20 -16.14 -9.18
N LEU A 517 3.10 -16.22 -8.21
CA LEU A 517 3.09 -17.29 -7.21
C LEU A 517 2.52 -16.77 -5.89
N PHE A 518 1.66 -17.57 -5.27
CA PHE A 518 1.29 -17.45 -3.87
C PHE A 518 1.98 -18.58 -3.10
N ALA A 519 2.74 -18.25 -2.08
CA ALA A 519 3.62 -19.23 -1.43
C ALA A 519 3.52 -19.19 0.10
N ALA A 520 3.87 -20.32 0.71
CA ALA A 520 4.06 -20.49 2.14
C ALA A 520 5.52 -20.82 2.42
N TYR A 521 6.11 -20.08 3.34
CA TYR A 521 7.48 -20.24 3.80
C TYR A 521 7.52 -20.62 5.28
N SER A 522 8.58 -21.29 5.71
CA SER A 522 8.88 -21.43 7.13
C SER A 522 9.20 -20.05 7.72
N SER A 523 8.47 -19.64 8.76
CA SER A 523 8.71 -18.35 9.42
C SER A 523 10.07 -18.27 10.11
N ARG A 524 10.70 -19.43 10.41
CA ARG A 524 11.99 -19.54 11.10
C ARG A 524 13.18 -19.22 10.21
N ASP A 525 13.19 -19.77 8.98
CA ASP A 525 14.37 -19.81 8.12
C ASP A 525 14.12 -19.45 6.65
N GLY A 526 12.87 -19.10 6.29
CA GLY A 526 12.51 -18.69 4.95
C GLY A 526 12.42 -19.80 3.91
N LYS A 527 12.53 -21.08 4.30
CA LYS A 527 12.42 -22.20 3.36
C LYS A 527 11.01 -22.21 2.74
N GLU A 528 10.92 -22.21 1.39
CA GLU A 528 9.65 -22.44 0.70
C GLU A 528 9.15 -23.87 0.96
N LEU A 529 7.90 -23.97 1.42
CA LEU A 529 7.25 -25.22 1.80
C LEU A 529 6.11 -25.59 0.86
N TRP A 530 5.52 -24.59 0.22
CA TRP A 530 4.41 -24.75 -0.70
C TRP A 530 4.28 -23.50 -1.58
N SER A 531 3.82 -23.68 -2.82
CA SER A 531 3.46 -22.58 -3.71
C SER A 531 2.34 -22.96 -4.65
N PHE A 532 1.58 -21.95 -5.10
CA PHE A 532 0.45 -22.06 -6.01
C PHE A 532 0.57 -21.04 -7.14
N PRO A 533 0.45 -21.45 -8.42
CA PRO A 533 0.46 -20.55 -9.56
C PRO A 533 -0.90 -19.83 -9.66
N ALA A 534 -0.94 -18.56 -9.30
CA ALA A 534 -2.15 -17.72 -9.32
C ALA A 534 -2.50 -17.20 -10.72
N GLN A 535 -1.64 -17.42 -11.73
CA GLN A 535 -1.76 -16.99 -13.13
C GLN A 535 -1.72 -15.46 -13.34
N THR A 536 -1.59 -14.68 -12.28
CA THR A 536 -1.48 -13.22 -12.26
C THR A 536 -0.64 -12.80 -11.05
N GLY A 537 -0.09 -11.59 -11.06
CA GLY A 537 0.65 -11.08 -9.90
C GLY A 537 -0.23 -11.03 -8.65
N VAL A 538 0.33 -11.39 -7.50
CA VAL A 538 -0.35 -11.37 -6.20
C VAL A 538 0.34 -10.32 -5.35
N VAL A 539 -0.20 -9.10 -5.35
CA VAL A 539 0.38 -7.94 -4.66
C VAL A 539 -0.37 -7.55 -3.39
N ALA A 540 -1.61 -8.02 -3.23
CA ALA A 540 -2.37 -7.86 -2.00
C ALA A 540 -1.80 -8.71 -0.85
N ALA A 541 -2.27 -8.42 0.36
CA ALA A 541 -1.88 -9.17 1.55
C ALA A 541 -2.87 -10.30 1.86
N PRO A 542 -2.39 -11.51 2.17
CA PRO A 542 -3.24 -12.63 2.55
C PRO A 542 -3.78 -12.49 3.98
N ILE A 543 -4.88 -13.18 4.24
CA ILE A 543 -5.47 -13.37 5.56
C ILE A 543 -5.70 -14.86 5.84
N THR A 544 -5.94 -15.22 7.10
CA THR A 544 -6.39 -16.57 7.47
C THR A 544 -7.51 -16.49 8.50
N PHE A 545 -8.43 -17.44 8.41
CA PHE A 545 -9.61 -17.53 9.27
C PHE A 545 -10.02 -18.98 9.49
N ALA A 546 -10.93 -19.23 10.44
CA ALA A 546 -11.48 -20.55 10.65
C ALA A 546 -13.00 -20.55 10.44
N ALA A 547 -13.49 -21.56 9.71
CA ALA A 547 -14.92 -21.77 9.48
C ALA A 547 -15.21 -23.27 9.42
N GLY A 548 -16.32 -23.71 10.04
CA GLY A 548 -16.70 -25.12 10.05
C GLY A 548 -15.67 -26.07 10.67
N GLY A 549 -14.80 -25.56 11.56
CA GLY A 549 -13.73 -26.33 12.19
C GLY A 549 -12.44 -26.45 11.34
N GLU A 550 -12.39 -25.87 10.15
CA GLU A 550 -11.24 -25.88 9.25
C GLU A 550 -10.59 -24.49 9.16
N GLN A 551 -9.26 -24.45 8.99
CA GLN A 551 -8.51 -23.24 8.71
C GLN A 551 -8.45 -22.98 7.21
N TYR A 552 -8.71 -21.74 6.82
CA TYR A 552 -8.61 -21.22 5.45
C TYR A 552 -7.55 -20.13 5.34
N VAL A 553 -6.98 -19.98 4.16
CA VAL A 553 -6.13 -18.85 3.78
C VAL A 553 -6.74 -18.19 2.55
N ALA A 554 -6.89 -16.89 2.55
CA ALA A 554 -7.47 -16.14 1.44
C ALA A 554 -6.57 -15.01 0.99
N VAL A 555 -6.53 -14.74 -0.32
CA VAL A 555 -5.77 -13.64 -0.92
C VAL A 555 -6.46 -13.15 -2.19
N LEU A 556 -6.43 -11.82 -2.39
CA LEU A 556 -6.77 -11.22 -3.67
C LEU A 556 -5.55 -11.30 -4.60
N ALA A 557 -5.76 -11.79 -5.81
CA ALA A 557 -4.78 -11.85 -6.87
C ALA A 557 -5.19 -10.89 -7.98
N GLY A 558 -4.24 -10.13 -8.51
CA GLY A 558 -4.44 -9.13 -9.55
C GLY A 558 -3.28 -8.15 -9.56
N TRP A 559 -2.50 -8.15 -10.62
CA TRP A 559 -1.35 -7.29 -10.77
C TRP A 559 -1.76 -5.85 -11.06
N GLY A 560 -1.19 -4.87 -10.34
CA GLY A 560 -1.58 -3.47 -10.50
C GLY A 560 -0.82 -2.52 -9.57
N GLY A 561 -1.34 -1.30 -9.47
CA GLY A 561 -0.72 -0.19 -8.77
C GLY A 561 0.32 0.53 -9.62
N ILE A 562 1.10 1.41 -9.01
CA ILE A 562 2.02 2.32 -9.70
C ILE A 562 3.12 1.59 -10.48
N TRP A 563 3.59 0.42 -10.01
CA TRP A 563 4.72 -0.26 -10.64
C TRP A 563 4.42 -0.64 -12.09
N PRO A 564 3.40 -1.46 -12.40
CA PRO A 564 3.08 -1.79 -13.78
C PRO A 564 2.51 -0.62 -14.58
N LEU A 565 2.04 0.42 -13.90
CA LEU A 565 1.47 1.59 -14.54
C LEU A 565 2.56 2.50 -15.13
N ALA A 566 3.61 2.82 -14.36
CA ALA A 566 4.53 3.90 -14.66
C ALA A 566 5.95 3.46 -15.08
N THR A 567 6.39 2.22 -14.75
CA THR A 567 7.83 1.88 -14.85
C THR A 567 8.30 1.40 -16.21
N GLY A 568 7.45 1.42 -17.24
CA GLY A 568 7.84 1.12 -18.60
C GLY A 568 8.49 -0.27 -18.75
N VAL A 569 9.70 -0.32 -19.32
CA VAL A 569 10.45 -1.57 -19.54
C VAL A 569 10.75 -2.36 -18.26
N LEU A 570 10.69 -1.73 -17.09
CA LEU A 570 10.92 -2.40 -15.82
C LEU A 570 9.66 -3.08 -15.27
N ALA A 571 8.49 -2.80 -15.84
CA ALA A 571 7.22 -3.36 -15.37
C ALA A 571 7.23 -4.90 -15.41
N ASP A 572 7.80 -5.51 -16.43
CA ASP A 572 7.86 -6.96 -16.59
C ASP A 572 8.81 -7.68 -15.60
N LYS A 573 9.65 -6.94 -14.87
CA LYS A 573 10.41 -7.49 -13.74
C LYS A 573 9.50 -7.99 -12.64
N SER A 574 8.30 -7.42 -12.54
CA SER A 574 7.30 -7.75 -11.52
C SER A 574 6.21 -8.68 -12.00
N GLY A 575 6.22 -9.26 -13.18
CA GLY A 575 5.18 -10.23 -13.48
C GLY A 575 5.02 -10.61 -14.94
N PRO A 576 4.24 -11.65 -15.23
CA PRO A 576 3.60 -11.77 -16.51
C PRO A 576 2.53 -10.68 -16.62
N VAL A 577 2.45 -10.07 -17.77
CA VAL A 577 1.68 -8.84 -18.03
C VAL A 577 0.16 -9.05 -18.06
N ARG A 578 -0.36 -10.25 -17.84
CA ARG A 578 -1.81 -10.45 -17.78
C ARG A 578 -2.35 -10.17 -16.40
N ASN A 579 -3.32 -9.30 -16.34
CA ASN A 579 -4.08 -9.08 -15.13
C ASN A 579 -5.40 -9.85 -15.19
N ILE A 580 -5.49 -10.88 -14.35
CA ILE A 580 -6.71 -11.66 -14.09
C ILE A 580 -7.01 -11.47 -12.61
N SER A 581 -7.94 -10.57 -12.31
CA SER A 581 -8.28 -10.28 -10.91
C SER A 581 -9.15 -11.37 -10.30
N ARG A 582 -8.76 -11.89 -9.12
CA ARG A 582 -9.43 -13.01 -8.43
C ARG A 582 -9.35 -12.90 -6.92
N LEU A 583 -10.35 -13.44 -6.24
CA LEU A 583 -10.23 -13.90 -4.87
C LEU A 583 -9.89 -15.40 -4.89
N LEU A 584 -8.81 -15.78 -4.22
CA LEU A 584 -8.37 -17.17 -4.06
C LEU A 584 -8.52 -17.59 -2.59
N VAL A 585 -9.17 -18.71 -2.33
CA VAL A 585 -9.36 -19.25 -0.97
C VAL A 585 -8.87 -20.69 -0.91
N PHE A 586 -7.99 -20.97 0.05
CA PHE A 586 -7.29 -22.24 0.20
C PHE A 586 -7.65 -22.91 1.52
N LYS A 587 -7.61 -24.25 1.53
CA LYS A 587 -7.67 -25.08 2.73
C LYS A 587 -6.90 -26.39 2.53
N ILE A 588 -6.59 -27.10 3.59
CA ILE A 588 -6.02 -28.45 3.47
C ILE A 588 -6.96 -29.36 2.68
N GLY A 589 -6.43 -30.03 1.66
CA GLY A 589 -7.18 -30.93 0.79
C GLY A 589 -8.15 -30.25 -0.18
N GLY A 590 -8.06 -28.92 -0.39
CA GLY A 590 -8.82 -28.21 -1.41
C GLY A 590 -8.57 -28.79 -2.80
N LYS A 591 -9.60 -28.87 -3.66
CA LYS A 591 -9.54 -29.57 -4.98
C LYS A 591 -10.01 -28.71 -6.15
N ALA A 592 -10.42 -27.49 -5.92
CA ALA A 592 -10.79 -26.56 -6.99
C ALA A 592 -9.58 -26.30 -7.90
N LYS A 593 -9.85 -26.01 -9.16
CA LYS A 593 -8.82 -25.71 -10.17
C LYS A 593 -9.15 -24.40 -10.85
N LEU A 594 -8.16 -23.59 -11.09
CA LEU A 594 -8.31 -22.42 -11.97
C LEU A 594 -8.54 -22.90 -13.42
N PRO A 595 -9.29 -22.16 -14.23
CA PRO A 595 -9.35 -22.38 -15.67
C PRO A 595 -7.94 -22.20 -16.27
N ASP A 596 -7.73 -22.77 -17.47
CA ASP A 596 -6.46 -22.57 -18.17
C ASP A 596 -6.19 -21.08 -18.40
N ALA A 597 -4.97 -20.66 -18.14
CA ALA A 597 -4.58 -19.27 -18.42
C ALA A 597 -4.66 -19.01 -19.92
N PRO A 598 -5.29 -17.91 -20.36
CA PRO A 598 -5.29 -17.55 -21.77
C PRO A 598 -3.84 -17.44 -22.28
N PRO A 599 -3.53 -17.90 -23.51
CA PRO A 599 -2.19 -17.84 -24.05
C PRO A 599 -1.68 -16.39 -24.11
N PHE A 600 -0.41 -16.19 -23.81
CA PHE A 600 0.24 -14.90 -23.98
C PHE A 600 0.69 -14.78 -25.44
N GLU A 601 0.10 -13.85 -26.17
CA GLU A 601 0.56 -13.49 -27.53
C GLU A 601 1.49 -12.29 -27.45
N LYS A 602 2.77 -12.49 -27.78
CA LYS A 602 3.71 -11.38 -27.97
C LYS A 602 3.30 -10.64 -29.23
N ARG A 603 2.83 -9.41 -29.09
CA ARG A 603 2.60 -8.52 -30.24
C ARG A 603 3.93 -7.91 -30.67
N LEU A 604 4.27 -8.02 -31.95
CA LEU A 604 5.41 -7.32 -32.53
C LEU A 604 5.03 -5.87 -32.84
N LEU A 605 6.00 -4.98 -32.73
CA LEU A 605 5.80 -3.57 -33.06
C LEU A 605 5.64 -3.39 -34.58
N ASN A 606 4.62 -2.66 -34.98
CA ASN A 606 4.37 -2.27 -36.35
C ASN A 606 3.98 -0.79 -36.40
N PRO A 607 4.93 0.13 -36.16
CA PRO A 607 4.64 1.55 -36.10
C PRO A 607 4.26 2.11 -37.47
N PRO A 608 3.36 3.12 -37.49
CA PRO A 608 3.12 3.89 -38.70
C PRO A 608 4.39 4.63 -39.16
N PRO A 609 4.46 5.19 -40.40
CA PRO A 609 5.61 5.95 -40.85
C PRO A 609 5.99 7.07 -39.88
N MET A 610 7.31 7.32 -39.77
CA MET A 610 7.81 8.44 -38.96
C MET A 610 7.16 9.76 -39.42
N ALA A 611 6.78 10.57 -38.43
CA ALA A 611 6.14 11.86 -38.66
C ALA A 611 6.73 12.93 -37.71
N GLY A 612 6.57 14.19 -38.07
CA GLY A 612 7.05 15.33 -37.29
C GLY A 612 8.52 15.70 -37.51
N THR A 613 8.87 16.90 -37.08
CA THR A 613 10.26 17.40 -37.05
C THR A 613 10.95 17.02 -35.75
N PRO A 614 12.30 17.10 -35.69
CA PRO A 614 13.00 16.87 -34.40
C PRO A 614 12.49 17.76 -33.29
N GLU A 615 12.10 19.00 -33.56
CA GLU A 615 11.58 19.97 -32.57
C GLU A 615 10.19 19.54 -32.04
N THR A 616 9.29 19.13 -32.95
CA THR A 616 7.96 18.66 -32.54
C THR A 616 8.04 17.35 -31.75
N ILE A 617 8.96 16.45 -32.10
CA ILE A 617 9.21 15.21 -31.37
C ILE A 617 9.79 15.51 -29.98
N ALA A 618 10.71 16.48 -29.85
CA ALA A 618 11.28 16.89 -28.57
C ALA A 618 10.19 17.51 -27.66
N LEU A 619 9.32 18.37 -28.23
CA LEU A 619 8.15 18.89 -27.50
C LEU A 619 7.23 17.74 -27.03
N GLY A 620 6.96 16.78 -27.91
CA GLY A 620 6.15 15.60 -27.59
C GLY A 620 6.74 14.77 -26.47
N ASN A 621 8.06 14.59 -26.41
CA ASN A 621 8.73 13.91 -25.29
C ASN A 621 8.49 14.63 -23.96
N THR A 622 8.68 15.96 -23.94
CA THR A 622 8.46 16.77 -22.74
C THR A 622 7.01 16.66 -22.27
N LEU A 623 6.03 16.84 -23.17
CA LEU A 623 4.62 16.76 -22.84
C LEU A 623 4.18 15.35 -22.40
N TYR A 624 4.73 14.31 -23.05
CA TYR A 624 4.48 12.93 -22.66
C TYR A 624 4.99 12.65 -21.24
N GLY A 625 6.23 13.04 -20.94
CA GLY A 625 6.81 12.89 -19.59
C GLY A 625 6.02 13.67 -18.52
N GLN A 626 5.33 14.72 -18.91
CA GLN A 626 4.60 15.60 -18.03
C GLN A 626 3.16 15.11 -17.74
N TYR A 627 2.47 14.55 -18.75
CA TYR A 627 1.03 14.28 -18.68
C TYR A 627 0.64 12.81 -18.92
N CYS A 628 1.47 12.01 -19.56
CA CYS A 628 1.07 10.69 -20.07
C CYS A 628 1.80 9.52 -19.41
N ASN A 629 3.06 9.69 -19.00
CA ASN A 629 3.95 8.62 -18.56
C ASN A 629 3.43 7.87 -17.33
N VAL A 630 2.75 8.56 -16.42
CA VAL A 630 2.19 7.96 -15.19
C VAL A 630 1.20 6.85 -15.49
N CYS A 631 0.38 7.03 -16.52
CA CYS A 631 -0.65 6.06 -16.92
C CYS A 631 -0.20 5.11 -18.03
N HIS A 632 0.57 5.62 -19.00
CA HIS A 632 0.98 4.85 -20.19
C HIS A 632 2.43 4.35 -20.13
N GLY A 633 3.08 4.47 -18.98
CA GLY A 633 4.41 3.95 -18.71
C GLY A 633 5.54 4.84 -19.21
N ASP A 634 6.69 4.66 -18.62
CA ASP A 634 7.92 5.34 -19.05
C ASP A 634 8.24 5.01 -20.50
N ALA A 635 8.64 6.03 -21.25
CA ALA A 635 9.01 5.92 -22.67
C ALA A 635 7.91 5.32 -23.58
N ALA A 636 6.62 5.53 -23.26
CA ALA A 636 5.44 5.01 -23.94
C ALA A 636 5.28 3.47 -23.88
N ILE A 637 5.95 2.81 -22.94
CA ILE A 637 5.90 1.36 -22.71
C ILE A 637 4.86 1.06 -21.63
N GLY A 638 3.61 0.85 -22.02
CA GLY A 638 2.54 0.50 -21.11
C GLY A 638 2.54 -0.99 -20.76
N ALA A 639 2.10 -1.31 -19.52
CA ALA A 639 1.94 -2.69 -19.09
C ALA A 639 0.54 -2.98 -18.51
N LEU A 640 0.01 -2.13 -17.65
CA LEU A 640 -1.33 -2.25 -17.09
C LEU A 640 -2.39 -1.55 -17.97
N LEU A 641 -2.08 -0.34 -18.43
CA LEU A 641 -2.85 0.39 -19.44
C LEU A 641 -2.22 0.20 -20.82
N PRO A 642 -2.93 0.58 -21.90
CA PRO A 642 -2.45 0.32 -23.25
C PRO A 642 -1.03 0.82 -23.49
N ASP A 643 -0.18 -0.06 -24.00
CA ASP A 643 1.10 0.28 -24.57
C ASP A 643 0.88 1.06 -25.86
N LEU A 644 1.16 2.36 -25.83
CA LEU A 644 0.84 3.25 -26.93
C LEU A 644 1.66 2.95 -28.18
N ARG A 645 2.80 2.28 -28.08
CA ARG A 645 3.63 1.85 -29.22
C ARG A 645 2.91 0.80 -30.08
N HIS A 646 2.00 0.03 -29.47
CA HIS A 646 1.15 -0.97 -30.15
C HIS A 646 -0.25 -0.44 -30.50
N SER A 647 -0.55 0.82 -30.20
CA SER A 647 -1.88 1.39 -30.41
C SER A 647 -2.13 1.70 -31.87
N GLY A 648 -3.17 1.12 -32.45
CA GLY A 648 -3.64 1.46 -33.79
C GLY A 648 -4.10 2.91 -33.94
N VAL A 649 -4.45 3.56 -32.82
CA VAL A 649 -4.87 4.98 -32.80
C VAL A 649 -3.74 5.94 -33.26
N THR A 650 -2.48 5.55 -33.07
CA THR A 650 -1.33 6.35 -33.53
C THR A 650 -1.18 6.43 -35.04
N ALA A 651 -1.82 5.53 -35.79
CA ALA A 651 -1.74 5.51 -37.25
C ALA A 651 -2.57 6.62 -37.92
N ASP A 652 -3.64 7.08 -37.27
CA ASP A 652 -4.56 8.10 -37.79
C ASP A 652 -4.64 9.30 -36.85
N ALA A 653 -4.29 10.48 -37.38
CA ALA A 653 -4.24 11.71 -36.58
C ALA A 653 -5.63 12.15 -36.08
N ASP A 654 -6.70 11.95 -36.85
CA ASP A 654 -8.04 12.36 -36.45
C ASP A 654 -8.57 11.47 -35.32
N THR A 655 -8.34 10.16 -35.42
CA THR A 655 -8.68 9.21 -34.34
C THR A 655 -7.85 9.53 -33.07
N TRP A 656 -6.57 9.85 -33.21
CA TRP A 656 -5.73 10.29 -32.09
C TRP A 656 -6.30 11.54 -31.39
N GLN A 657 -6.69 12.56 -32.18
CA GLN A 657 -7.31 13.78 -31.64
C GLN A 657 -8.65 13.45 -30.94
N SER A 658 -9.49 12.59 -31.53
CA SER A 658 -10.77 12.22 -30.93
C SER A 658 -10.59 11.54 -29.57
N VAL A 659 -9.58 10.68 -29.44
CA VAL A 659 -9.29 9.99 -28.15
C VAL A 659 -8.66 10.98 -27.15
N VAL A 660 -7.61 11.69 -27.54
CA VAL A 660 -6.79 12.46 -26.61
C VAL A 660 -7.35 13.87 -26.38
N HIS A 661 -7.69 14.60 -27.46
CA HIS A 661 -8.21 15.96 -27.35
C HIS A 661 -9.66 15.98 -26.91
N ASP A 662 -10.54 15.20 -27.57
CA ASP A 662 -11.98 15.26 -27.39
C ASP A 662 -12.48 14.35 -26.27
N GLY A 663 -11.67 13.34 -25.86
CA GLY A 663 -11.93 12.48 -24.69
C GLY A 663 -13.08 11.50 -24.89
N ILE A 664 -13.18 10.85 -26.06
CA ILE A 664 -14.23 9.85 -26.31
C ILE A 664 -14.13 8.61 -25.37
N LEU A 665 -12.99 8.43 -24.68
CA LEU A 665 -12.76 7.37 -23.69
C LEU A 665 -12.74 7.90 -22.24
N LYS A 666 -13.33 9.07 -21.95
CA LYS A 666 -13.30 9.69 -20.61
C LYS A 666 -13.91 8.82 -19.52
N ASP A 667 -14.94 8.06 -19.84
CA ASP A 667 -15.61 7.16 -18.89
C ASP A 667 -14.72 5.94 -18.51
N ASN A 668 -13.70 5.65 -19.32
CA ASN A 668 -12.67 4.65 -19.04
C ASN A 668 -11.42 5.24 -18.36
N GLY A 669 -11.44 6.52 -17.99
CA GLY A 669 -10.34 7.20 -17.30
C GLY A 669 -9.39 7.99 -18.21
N MET A 670 -9.56 7.95 -19.55
CA MET A 670 -8.80 8.79 -20.49
C MET A 670 -9.55 10.10 -20.74
N ILE A 671 -9.23 11.12 -19.94
CA ILE A 671 -9.94 12.41 -19.99
C ILE A 671 -9.74 13.16 -21.31
N ALA A 672 -10.60 14.16 -21.56
CA ALA A 672 -10.39 15.13 -22.62
C ALA A 672 -9.27 16.11 -22.25
N TRP A 673 -8.19 16.14 -23.04
CA TRP A 673 -7.05 17.01 -22.79
C TRP A 673 -7.17 18.40 -23.43
N SER A 674 -8.25 18.68 -24.15
CA SER A 674 -8.51 19.98 -24.79
C SER A 674 -8.51 21.19 -23.84
N LYS A 675 -8.76 20.96 -22.54
CA LYS A 675 -8.65 21.99 -21.50
C LYS A 675 -7.22 22.38 -21.14
N TYR A 676 -6.25 21.52 -21.47
CA TYR A 676 -4.86 21.61 -20.99
C TYR A 676 -3.83 21.71 -22.11
N MET A 677 -4.16 21.22 -23.30
CA MET A 677 -3.26 21.14 -24.45
C MET A 677 -3.97 21.51 -25.75
N THR A 678 -3.23 22.16 -26.64
CA THR A 678 -3.70 22.42 -28.02
C THR A 678 -3.61 21.16 -28.87
N LYS A 679 -4.31 21.14 -30.01
CA LYS A 679 -4.22 20.03 -30.98
C LYS A 679 -2.78 19.78 -31.47
N ASP A 680 -2.00 20.85 -31.68
CA ASP A 680 -0.60 20.74 -32.12
C ASP A 680 0.29 20.10 -31.04
N GLN A 681 0.05 20.41 -29.76
CA GLN A 681 0.75 19.79 -28.63
C GLN A 681 0.40 18.29 -28.53
N ILE A 682 -0.86 17.93 -28.70
CA ILE A 682 -1.33 16.54 -28.71
C ILE A 682 -0.76 15.77 -29.90
N GLU A 683 -0.66 16.43 -31.06
CA GLU A 683 0.00 15.86 -32.25
C GLU A 683 1.50 15.65 -32.02
N ALA A 684 2.17 16.57 -31.33
CA ALA A 684 3.57 16.40 -30.96
C ALA A 684 3.80 15.15 -30.08
N ILE A 685 2.88 14.85 -29.15
CA ILE A 685 2.90 13.62 -28.34
C ILE A 685 2.77 12.39 -29.25
N ARG A 686 1.88 12.40 -30.25
CA ARG A 686 1.74 11.32 -31.23
C ARG A 686 3.04 11.05 -31.97
N HIS A 687 3.70 12.09 -32.45
CA HIS A 687 5.01 11.98 -33.14
C HIS A 687 6.08 11.36 -32.22
N TYR A 688 6.12 11.74 -30.96
CA TYR A 688 7.02 11.13 -29.97
C TYR A 688 6.73 9.63 -29.76
N VAL A 689 5.45 9.24 -29.60
CA VAL A 689 5.06 7.83 -29.43
C VAL A 689 5.46 7.00 -30.66
N ILE A 690 5.23 7.52 -31.87
CA ILE A 690 5.64 6.87 -33.13
C ILE A 690 7.17 6.69 -33.16
N LYS A 691 7.95 7.73 -32.82
CA LYS A 691 9.41 7.63 -32.72
C LYS A 691 9.82 6.52 -31.75
N ARG A 692 9.23 6.46 -30.55
CA ARG A 692 9.55 5.43 -29.57
C ARG A 692 9.25 4.03 -30.10
N ALA A 693 8.13 3.86 -30.80
CA ALA A 693 7.79 2.59 -31.42
C ALA A 693 8.81 2.15 -32.48
N HIS A 694 9.33 3.07 -33.29
CA HIS A 694 10.40 2.77 -34.26
C HIS A 694 11.73 2.41 -33.59
N GLU A 695 12.13 3.14 -32.56
CA GLU A 695 13.36 2.85 -31.81
C GLU A 695 13.31 1.44 -31.17
N ASP A 696 12.20 1.09 -30.59
CA ASP A 696 12.03 -0.20 -29.94
C ASP A 696 11.86 -1.34 -30.96
N LYS A 697 11.19 -1.08 -32.11
CA LYS A 697 11.18 -2.02 -33.22
C LYS A 697 12.60 -2.33 -33.73
N ALA A 698 13.45 -1.33 -33.81
CA ALA A 698 14.85 -1.55 -34.22
C ALA A 698 15.65 -2.41 -33.23
N LEU A 699 15.26 -2.42 -31.93
CA LEU A 699 15.80 -3.36 -30.93
C LEU A 699 15.23 -4.77 -31.13
N GLU A 700 13.91 -4.90 -31.37
CA GLU A 700 13.27 -6.19 -31.66
C GLU A 700 13.88 -6.86 -32.89
N ASP A 701 14.06 -6.11 -33.99
CA ASP A 701 14.60 -6.63 -35.26
C ASP A 701 16.08 -7.12 -35.12
N LYS A 702 16.78 -6.63 -34.09
CA LYS A 702 18.13 -7.09 -33.72
C LYS A 702 18.12 -8.25 -32.71
N GLY A 703 16.97 -8.90 -32.49
CA GLY A 703 16.84 -10.02 -31.56
C GLY A 703 16.75 -9.60 -30.08
N GLY A 704 16.09 -8.49 -29.82
CA GLY A 704 15.84 -7.92 -28.49
C GLY A 704 14.70 -8.59 -27.76
#